data_33051401f39cd37557e18e45b0760a61
#
_entry.id   33051401f39cd37557e18e45b0760a61
#
_cell.length_a   1.000
_cell.length_b   1.000
_cell.length_c   1.000
_cell.angle_alpha   90.00
_cell.angle_beta   90.00
_cell.angle_gamma   90.00
#
_symmetry.space_group_name_H-M   'P 1'
#
loop_
_entity.id
_entity.type
_entity.pdbx_description
1 polymer ?
#
loop_
_entity_poly.entity_id
_entity_poly.type
_entity_poly.pdbx_seq_one_letter_code
_entity_poly.pdbx_strand_id
1 'polypeptide(L)'
;MDPGDGDVAWLAPLQQRYRAVMVDEFQDTDPVQWRLLQRAFGGGERHLLLMVGDPKQAIYRFRGGDLATYMAARDQVERIDHLLDNFRTTAPLMEGLNRLMAPGLPRSELPVPAVQPRSSATPPQDAPALQLLLLSTEAPSSRSALEAELPQRLAAMVLEQLQQRDDLTPADLCVLVSRHQQAEDLRRALGVCGLPTRLVTQGDVLDSEAALLLQWFLDALAEPGDDARLRLLACSGLMTIAPDALEPALLDQLALQLRGLAEAMPRLGLLGALADLLKGEQMAGLSERGRMLGDLQQAARLVQEAMHRQGLDVATAADWLRRERLHPSQPVPEARQPHSDQADSAIAVVTVHRSKGLEYPVVICPYLWQSPPAVSGPLWRDPRSGECLLRVDVHWGEGWQAAQQAQREAAAEAERLAYVAVTRAQSQLVLIWAQANGQEDSPLPAWLFGAQAAGDAIDSLTNERLSQALAERQVPISIDGLAQSQPSGKRWRSPLRAEPLALGSIPKRIDRSWGRASYSAWIASSDDVQLHEQGRDRDPGAEESTLESAVESTAARAEPAWSETGPLAAFPRGAGAGDCLHRILEQFPFSAAEASEPRQRLELIAAELRRAGLDPDLQNDVLTGLEQVLQTPLGGPLGALSLDRLGPHQRLPELSFDLPVQHVRTADLVAAFGCDAEARFGRTYSPALASLSINSRGFLTGSIDLVFQDPHHQRWWVLDWKSNWIGERRTGAEPGLCGPHHYSQEAMEEQMLHHHYPLQAHLYLVALHRHLRWRLPDYDPEQHLGGYVYCFLRGMPGAVIASPEDAVGPGRIVEPVPLNRIAALDRALGEVTA
;
A
#
# COMPACT_ATOMS: atom_id res chain seq x y z
N MET A 1 13.13 -8.52 12.25
CA MET A 1 14.13 -8.65 13.33
C MET A 1 14.47 -10.11 13.49
N ASP A 2 15.72 -10.49 13.36
CA ASP A 2 16.13 -11.87 13.67
C ASP A 2 16.17 -12.03 15.18
N PRO A 3 15.40 -12.97 15.77
CA PRO A 3 15.33 -13.13 17.24
C PRO A 3 16.60 -13.75 17.83
N GLY A 4 17.79 -13.63 17.29
CA GLY A 4 19.08 -14.10 17.85
C GLY A 4 18.97 -15.05 19.08
N ASP A 5 20.03 -15.56 19.64
CA ASP A 5 19.97 -16.45 20.83
C ASP A 5 19.83 -15.70 22.18
N GLY A 6 19.51 -14.41 22.14
CA GLY A 6 19.39 -13.54 23.30
C GLY A 6 18.04 -13.62 24.06
N ASP A 7 17.93 -12.79 25.09
CA ASP A 7 16.75 -12.69 25.96
C ASP A 7 15.45 -12.47 25.17
N VAL A 8 14.49 -13.35 25.40
CA VAL A 8 13.17 -13.35 24.73
C VAL A 8 12.10 -12.53 25.47
N ALA A 9 12.50 -11.72 26.45
CA ALA A 9 11.58 -10.92 27.26
C ALA A 9 10.65 -10.02 26.41
N TRP A 10 11.10 -9.56 25.24
CA TRP A 10 10.30 -8.78 24.30
C TRP A 10 9.17 -9.56 23.62
N LEU A 11 9.17 -10.90 23.70
CA LEU A 11 8.05 -11.74 23.22
C LEU A 11 6.90 -11.83 24.24
N ALA A 12 7.16 -11.49 25.52
CA ALA A 12 6.17 -11.61 26.58
C ALA A 12 4.83 -10.89 26.27
N PRO A 13 4.81 -9.68 25.71
CA PRO A 13 3.54 -9.04 25.32
C PRO A 13 2.75 -9.82 24.28
N LEU A 14 3.43 -10.44 23.29
CA LEU A 14 2.77 -11.28 22.27
C LEU A 14 2.19 -12.55 22.90
N GLN A 15 2.96 -13.21 23.78
CA GLN A 15 2.54 -14.41 24.49
C GLN A 15 1.39 -14.16 25.47
N GLN A 16 1.34 -12.99 26.11
CA GLN A 16 0.23 -12.60 26.96
C GLN A 16 -1.03 -12.27 26.16
N ARG A 17 -0.87 -11.71 24.98
CA ARG A 17 -1.99 -11.27 24.14
C ARG A 17 -2.67 -12.40 23.36
N TYR A 18 -1.90 -13.36 22.86
CA TYR A 18 -2.42 -14.41 22.00
C TYR A 18 -2.24 -15.80 22.61
N ARG A 19 -3.35 -16.52 22.86
CA ARG A 19 -3.34 -17.90 23.32
C ARG A 19 -3.38 -18.92 22.20
N ALA A 20 -3.97 -18.54 21.05
CA ALA A 20 -4.00 -19.34 19.84
C ALA A 20 -3.49 -18.49 18.68
N VAL A 21 -2.60 -19.05 17.90
CA VAL A 21 -2.02 -18.43 16.70
C VAL A 21 -2.23 -19.39 15.54
N MET A 22 -2.87 -18.89 14.48
CA MET A 22 -3.07 -19.63 13.24
C MET A 22 -2.26 -18.96 12.15
N VAL A 23 -1.42 -19.73 11.46
CA VAL A 23 -0.60 -19.29 10.34
C VAL A 23 -1.10 -19.97 9.08
N ASP A 24 -1.69 -19.21 8.19
CA ASP A 24 -2.13 -19.68 6.88
C ASP A 24 -1.00 -19.61 5.85
N GLU A 25 -1.10 -20.43 4.79
CA GLU A 25 -0.07 -20.53 3.73
C GLU A 25 1.35 -20.73 4.29
N PHE A 26 1.47 -21.55 5.33
CA PHE A 26 2.72 -21.71 6.10
C PHE A 26 3.92 -22.14 5.24
N GLN A 27 3.70 -22.81 4.08
CA GLN A 27 4.77 -23.18 3.14
C GLN A 27 5.51 -21.99 2.52
N ASP A 28 4.99 -20.76 2.66
CA ASP A 28 5.63 -19.53 2.17
C ASP A 28 6.42 -18.81 3.28
N THR A 29 6.49 -19.40 4.47
CA THR A 29 7.18 -18.84 5.64
C THR A 29 8.70 -18.97 5.47
N ASP A 30 9.43 -17.89 5.78
CA ASP A 30 10.89 -17.89 5.80
C ASP A 30 11.47 -18.42 7.13
N PRO A 31 12.77 -18.77 7.18
CA PRO A 31 13.40 -19.30 8.38
C PRO A 31 13.37 -18.35 9.59
N VAL A 32 13.38 -17.02 9.35
CA VAL A 32 13.35 -16.02 10.44
C VAL A 32 11.95 -15.93 11.05
N GLN A 33 10.93 -15.90 10.20
CA GLN A 33 9.53 -15.92 10.61
C GLN A 33 9.21 -17.20 11.40
N TRP A 34 9.70 -18.36 10.94
CA TRP A 34 9.51 -19.62 11.66
C TRP A 34 10.17 -19.58 13.05
N ARG A 35 11.42 -19.14 13.14
CA ARG A 35 12.11 -19.00 14.44
C ARG A 35 11.37 -18.08 15.40
N LEU A 36 10.80 -16.99 14.89
CA LEU A 36 9.98 -16.07 15.67
C LEU A 36 8.73 -16.79 16.21
N LEU A 37 7.96 -17.44 15.34
CA LEU A 37 6.73 -18.15 15.72
C LEU A 37 7.02 -19.28 16.72
N GLN A 38 8.05 -20.06 16.45
CA GLN A 38 8.47 -21.18 17.31
C GLN A 38 8.86 -20.70 18.71
N ARG A 39 9.67 -19.63 18.80
CA ARG A 39 10.09 -19.06 20.10
C ARG A 39 8.93 -18.39 20.84
N ALA A 40 8.04 -17.73 20.13
CA ALA A 40 6.90 -17.06 20.73
C ALA A 40 5.82 -18.04 21.20
N PHE A 41 5.53 -19.11 20.43
CA PHE A 41 4.34 -19.93 20.62
C PHE A 41 4.58 -21.45 20.57
N GLY A 42 5.77 -21.90 20.17
CA GLY A 42 6.08 -23.32 19.95
C GLY A 42 6.51 -24.10 21.19
N GLY A 43 6.67 -23.48 22.32
CA GLY A 43 7.18 -24.11 23.53
C GLY A 43 6.24 -24.01 24.73
N GLY A 44 5.37 -25.00 24.95
CA GLY A 44 4.65 -25.10 26.21
C GLY A 44 3.13 -25.31 26.09
N GLU A 45 2.51 -25.72 27.18
CA GLU A 45 1.07 -26.04 27.27
C GLU A 45 0.14 -24.80 27.22
N ARG A 46 0.67 -23.61 27.09
CA ARG A 46 -0.08 -22.35 27.21
C ARG A 46 -0.59 -21.79 25.87
N HIS A 47 0.00 -22.19 24.77
CA HIS A 47 -0.30 -21.65 23.45
C HIS A 47 -0.64 -22.74 22.45
N LEU A 48 -1.63 -22.49 21.62
CA LEU A 48 -1.93 -23.29 20.45
C LEU A 48 -1.30 -22.62 19.21
N LEU A 49 -0.34 -23.28 18.58
CA LEU A 49 0.19 -22.87 17.27
C LEU A 49 -0.36 -23.83 16.20
N LEU A 50 -1.23 -23.32 15.33
CA LEU A 50 -1.81 -24.06 14.21
C LEU A 50 -1.21 -23.53 12.91
N MET A 51 -0.56 -24.42 12.16
CA MET A 51 0.03 -24.11 10.86
C MET A 51 -0.79 -24.78 9.76
N VAL A 52 -1.33 -24.00 8.85
CA VAL A 52 -2.11 -24.45 7.69
C VAL A 52 -1.27 -24.22 6.44
N GLY A 53 -1.03 -25.27 5.64
CA GLY A 53 -0.23 -25.12 4.44
C GLY A 53 -0.09 -26.42 3.65
N ASP A 54 0.28 -26.28 2.39
CA ASP A 54 0.53 -27.38 1.46
C ASP A 54 1.95 -27.25 0.87
N PRO A 55 2.89 -28.14 1.22
CA PRO A 55 4.28 -28.08 0.71
C PRO A 55 4.36 -28.16 -0.81
N LYS A 56 3.36 -28.76 -1.48
CA LYS A 56 3.27 -28.82 -2.94
C LYS A 56 2.96 -27.45 -3.58
N GLN A 57 2.53 -26.46 -2.78
CA GLN A 57 2.25 -25.09 -3.20
C GLN A 57 3.35 -24.11 -2.79
N ALA A 58 4.53 -24.56 -2.33
CA ALA A 58 5.69 -23.73 -2.00
C ALA A 58 6.37 -23.24 -3.29
N ILE A 59 5.96 -22.08 -3.80
CA ILE A 59 6.41 -21.49 -5.07
C ILE A 59 6.98 -20.07 -4.92
N TYR A 60 7.20 -19.57 -3.69
CA TYR A 60 7.70 -18.22 -3.41
C TYR A 60 9.13 -18.21 -2.88
N ARG A 61 10.00 -19.12 -3.38
CA ARG A 61 11.41 -19.15 -3.01
C ARG A 61 12.11 -17.81 -3.23
N PHE A 62 11.80 -17.10 -4.30
CA PHE A 62 12.35 -15.79 -4.61
C PHE A 62 11.94 -14.67 -3.63
N ARG A 63 10.96 -14.93 -2.75
CA ARG A 63 10.52 -14.05 -1.65
C ARG A 63 11.01 -14.53 -0.28
N GLY A 64 11.86 -15.57 -0.23
CA GLY A 64 12.35 -16.14 1.02
C GLY A 64 11.56 -17.34 1.54
N GLY A 65 10.43 -17.70 0.92
CA GLY A 65 9.68 -18.92 1.26
C GLY A 65 10.57 -20.16 1.12
N ASP A 66 10.61 -21.00 2.14
CA ASP A 66 11.54 -22.11 2.22
C ASP A 66 10.88 -23.45 2.54
N LEU A 67 10.84 -24.34 1.54
CA LEU A 67 10.28 -25.67 1.72
C LEU A 67 10.98 -26.47 2.84
N ALA A 68 12.28 -26.30 3.03
CA ALA A 68 13.01 -26.99 4.09
C ALA A 68 12.58 -26.49 5.48
N THR A 69 12.28 -25.21 5.62
CA THR A 69 11.69 -24.63 6.83
C THR A 69 10.33 -25.23 7.13
N TYR A 70 9.46 -25.39 6.11
CA TYR A 70 8.19 -26.07 6.26
C TYR A 70 8.37 -27.51 6.72
N MET A 71 9.26 -28.28 6.09
CA MET A 71 9.51 -29.67 6.45
C MET A 71 10.08 -29.80 7.86
N ALA A 72 11.05 -28.97 8.23
CA ALA A 72 11.61 -28.94 9.59
C ALA A 72 10.56 -28.57 10.66
N ALA A 73 9.65 -27.66 10.36
CA ALA A 73 8.56 -27.31 11.24
C ALA A 73 7.56 -28.46 11.38
N ARG A 74 7.22 -29.11 10.28
CA ARG A 74 6.35 -30.29 10.24
C ARG A 74 6.86 -31.43 11.12
N ASP A 75 8.18 -31.67 11.12
CA ASP A 75 8.81 -32.73 11.93
C ASP A 75 8.77 -32.43 13.44
N GLN A 76 8.46 -31.21 13.84
CA GLN A 76 8.43 -30.75 15.23
C GLN A 76 7.01 -30.67 15.81
N VAL A 77 5.95 -30.84 14.99
CA VAL A 77 4.57 -30.77 15.48
C VAL A 77 4.12 -32.10 16.07
N GLU A 78 3.29 -32.02 17.11
CA GLU A 78 2.73 -33.19 17.79
C GLU A 78 1.64 -33.87 16.98
N ARG A 79 0.93 -33.13 16.13
CA ARG A 79 -0.22 -33.62 15.37
C ARG A 79 -0.24 -33.06 13.96
N ILE A 80 -0.46 -33.94 12.99
CA ILE A 80 -0.64 -33.58 11.59
C ILE A 80 -2.02 -34.11 11.14
N ASP A 81 -2.86 -33.18 10.69
CA ASP A 81 -4.16 -33.53 10.09
C ASP A 81 -4.11 -33.22 8.58
N HIS A 82 -4.82 -34.01 7.79
CA HIS A 82 -4.92 -33.86 6.35
C HIS A 82 -6.34 -33.53 5.93
N LEU A 83 -6.48 -32.49 5.09
CA LEU A 83 -7.75 -32.15 4.43
C LEU A 83 -7.82 -32.89 3.10
N LEU A 84 -8.63 -34.01 3.07
CA LEU A 84 -8.74 -34.87 1.91
C LEU A 84 -10.02 -34.63 1.08
N ASP A 85 -10.91 -33.73 1.53
CA ASP A 85 -12.10 -33.32 0.79
C ASP A 85 -11.80 -32.07 -0.03
N ASN A 86 -12.11 -32.12 -1.34
CA ASN A 86 -11.90 -31.01 -2.29
C ASN A 86 -13.27 -30.48 -2.75
N PHE A 87 -13.52 -29.20 -2.43
CA PHE A 87 -14.77 -28.50 -2.76
C PHE A 87 -14.69 -27.67 -4.04
N ARG A 88 -13.51 -27.56 -4.67
CA ARG A 88 -13.28 -26.77 -5.88
C ARG A 88 -13.60 -27.54 -7.14
N THR A 89 -13.03 -28.72 -7.28
CA THR A 89 -12.91 -29.46 -8.54
C THR A 89 -14.01 -30.49 -8.69
N THR A 90 -14.65 -30.53 -9.87
CA THR A 90 -15.68 -31.54 -10.20
C THR A 90 -15.14 -32.98 -10.13
N ALA A 91 -16.03 -33.92 -9.87
CA ALA A 91 -15.64 -35.33 -9.70
C ALA A 91 -14.90 -35.93 -10.91
N PRO A 92 -15.31 -35.70 -12.18
CA PRO A 92 -14.59 -36.27 -13.33
C PRO A 92 -13.16 -35.70 -13.47
N LEU A 93 -13.00 -34.40 -13.23
CA LEU A 93 -11.66 -33.77 -13.30
C LEU A 93 -10.80 -34.25 -12.14
N MET A 94 -11.35 -34.35 -10.93
CA MET A 94 -10.59 -34.78 -9.76
C MET A 94 -10.12 -36.23 -9.90
N GLU A 95 -10.93 -37.13 -10.46
CA GLU A 95 -10.53 -38.48 -10.76
C GLU A 95 -9.33 -38.50 -11.74
N GLY A 96 -9.41 -37.70 -12.79
CA GLY A 96 -8.30 -37.50 -13.74
C GLY A 96 -7.03 -37.02 -13.09
N LEU A 97 -7.12 -35.96 -12.27
CA LEU A 97 -5.99 -35.38 -11.55
C LEU A 97 -5.37 -36.36 -10.54
N ASN A 98 -6.19 -37.06 -9.75
CA ASN A 98 -5.70 -38.06 -8.80
C ASN A 98 -4.87 -39.17 -9.48
N ARG A 99 -5.30 -39.62 -10.65
CA ARG A 99 -4.57 -40.65 -11.41
C ARG A 99 -3.37 -40.07 -12.16
N LEU A 100 -3.51 -38.88 -12.74
CA LEU A 100 -2.40 -38.20 -13.44
C LEU A 100 -1.24 -37.94 -12.49
N MET A 101 -1.53 -37.39 -11.31
CA MET A 101 -0.53 -36.98 -10.32
C MET A 101 -0.16 -38.08 -9.32
N ALA A 102 -0.66 -39.31 -9.49
CA ALA A 102 -0.29 -40.48 -8.64
C ALA A 102 1.24 -40.69 -8.51
N PRO A 103 2.09 -40.39 -9.54
CA PRO A 103 3.55 -40.43 -9.39
C PRO A 103 4.12 -39.48 -8.35
N GLY A 104 3.35 -38.52 -7.85
CA GLY A 104 3.80 -37.49 -6.94
C GLY A 104 4.55 -36.36 -7.66
N LEU A 105 5.43 -35.68 -6.90
CA LEU A 105 6.40 -34.69 -7.36
C LEU A 105 7.81 -35.24 -7.11
N PRO A 106 8.37 -36.10 -8.01
CA PRO A 106 9.58 -36.86 -7.73
C PRO A 106 10.83 -36.00 -7.47
N ARG A 107 10.95 -34.85 -8.15
CA ARG A 107 12.08 -33.93 -7.95
C ARG A 107 11.98 -33.17 -6.62
N SER A 108 10.77 -32.98 -6.13
CA SER A 108 10.47 -32.35 -4.84
C SER A 108 10.41 -33.37 -3.71
N GLU A 109 10.43 -34.67 -4.01
CA GLU A 109 10.26 -35.77 -3.07
C GLU A 109 8.93 -35.67 -2.27
N LEU A 110 7.90 -35.11 -2.89
CA LEU A 110 6.60 -34.89 -2.26
C LEU A 110 5.53 -35.84 -2.83
N PRO A 111 4.85 -36.60 -2.00
CA PRO A 111 3.69 -37.41 -2.42
C PRO A 111 2.49 -36.50 -2.70
N VAL A 112 1.66 -36.89 -3.67
CA VAL A 112 0.37 -36.24 -3.94
C VAL A 112 -0.73 -37.26 -3.54
N PRO A 113 -1.30 -37.19 -2.33
CA PRO A 113 -2.38 -38.06 -1.91
C PRO A 113 -3.65 -37.78 -2.73
N ALA A 114 -4.40 -38.86 -3.02
CA ALA A 114 -5.70 -38.72 -3.67
C ALA A 114 -6.69 -37.98 -2.74
N VAL A 115 -7.46 -37.07 -3.30
CA VAL A 115 -8.47 -36.28 -2.58
C VAL A 115 -9.88 -36.63 -3.09
N GLN A 116 -10.88 -36.46 -2.24
CA GLN A 116 -12.27 -36.77 -2.53
C GLN A 116 -12.98 -35.52 -3.09
N PRO A 117 -13.64 -35.62 -4.25
CA PRO A 117 -14.39 -34.49 -4.78
C PRO A 117 -15.68 -34.25 -3.97
N ARG A 118 -15.92 -33.00 -3.56
CA ARG A 118 -17.14 -32.55 -2.87
C ARG A 118 -17.75 -31.33 -3.56
N SER A 119 -17.25 -30.96 -4.72
CA SER A 119 -17.73 -29.79 -5.48
C SER A 119 -19.16 -30.04 -5.96
N SER A 120 -19.99 -28.98 -5.89
CA SER A 120 -21.32 -28.93 -6.48
C SER A 120 -21.31 -28.32 -7.91
N ALA A 121 -20.15 -27.97 -8.43
CA ALA A 121 -20.01 -27.40 -9.78
C ALA A 121 -20.43 -28.44 -10.83
N THR A 122 -21.04 -27.95 -11.91
CA THR A 122 -21.46 -28.79 -13.02
C THR A 122 -20.24 -29.15 -13.89
N PRO A 123 -20.01 -30.43 -14.21
CA PRO A 123 -18.96 -30.79 -15.14
C PRO A 123 -19.31 -30.29 -16.55
N PRO A 124 -18.31 -30.11 -17.44
CA PRO A 124 -18.55 -29.66 -18.79
C PRO A 124 -19.45 -30.65 -19.54
N GLN A 125 -20.39 -30.11 -20.31
CA GLN A 125 -21.19 -30.90 -21.23
C GLN A 125 -20.44 -31.08 -22.55
N ASP A 126 -20.40 -32.27 -23.07
CA ASP A 126 -19.78 -32.61 -24.37
C ASP A 126 -18.28 -32.29 -24.53
N ALA A 127 -17.55 -32.14 -23.40
CA ALA A 127 -16.10 -31.94 -23.42
C ALA A 127 -15.41 -32.81 -22.36
N PRO A 128 -14.19 -33.31 -22.62
CA PRO A 128 -13.43 -34.07 -21.63
C PRO A 128 -13.01 -33.16 -20.47
N ALA A 129 -13.17 -33.65 -19.24
CA ALA A 129 -12.76 -32.91 -18.06
C ALA A 129 -11.22 -32.70 -18.00
N LEU A 130 -10.46 -33.70 -18.50
CA LEU A 130 -9.01 -33.62 -18.62
C LEU A 130 -8.63 -33.93 -20.07
N GLN A 131 -7.93 -32.95 -20.72
CA GLN A 131 -7.52 -33.07 -22.11
C GLN A 131 -6.02 -32.81 -22.24
N LEU A 132 -5.36 -33.61 -23.06
CA LEU A 132 -3.97 -33.40 -23.46
C LEU A 132 -3.93 -33.13 -24.98
N LEU A 133 -3.41 -31.99 -25.36
CA LEU A 133 -3.23 -31.62 -26.75
C LEU A 133 -1.78 -31.81 -27.14
N LEU A 134 -1.54 -32.57 -28.21
CA LEU A 134 -0.20 -32.80 -28.76
C LEU A 134 0.12 -31.69 -29.74
N LEU A 135 1.15 -30.90 -29.44
CA LEU A 135 1.75 -29.97 -30.38
C LEU A 135 2.68 -30.80 -31.28
N SER A 136 2.09 -31.52 -32.21
CA SER A 136 2.73 -32.61 -32.94
C SER A 136 3.91 -32.14 -33.79
N THR A 137 5.02 -32.81 -33.60
CA THR A 137 6.10 -32.94 -34.58
C THR A 137 6.51 -34.41 -34.62
N GLU A 138 6.83 -34.94 -35.81
CA GLU A 138 7.34 -36.30 -35.95
C GLU A 138 8.74 -36.46 -35.35
N ALA A 139 9.38 -35.36 -34.95
CA ALA A 139 10.70 -35.31 -34.31
C ALA A 139 10.78 -34.12 -33.31
N PRO A 140 11.68 -34.20 -32.32
CA PRO A 140 11.93 -33.09 -31.40
C PRO A 140 12.29 -31.79 -32.12
N SER A 141 11.63 -30.71 -31.78
CA SER A 141 11.82 -29.41 -32.39
C SER A 141 12.51 -28.42 -31.44
N SER A 142 13.01 -27.30 -31.98
CA SER A 142 13.58 -26.27 -31.14
C SER A 142 12.47 -25.58 -30.30
N ARG A 143 12.78 -25.31 -29.05
CA ARG A 143 11.88 -24.61 -28.13
C ARG A 143 11.36 -23.28 -28.72
N SER A 144 12.24 -22.51 -29.37
CA SER A 144 11.87 -21.20 -29.95
C SER A 144 10.87 -21.32 -31.09
N ALA A 145 10.99 -22.36 -31.94
CA ALA A 145 10.04 -22.61 -33.02
C ALA A 145 8.65 -22.95 -32.48
N LEU A 146 8.59 -23.84 -31.46
CA LEU A 146 7.35 -24.22 -30.82
C LEU A 146 6.69 -23.04 -30.08
N GLU A 147 7.47 -22.21 -29.39
CA GLU A 147 6.97 -21.01 -28.71
C GLU A 147 6.41 -19.96 -29.70
N ALA A 148 6.97 -19.84 -30.88
CA ALA A 148 6.50 -18.91 -31.92
C ALA A 148 5.14 -19.35 -32.55
N GLU A 149 4.92 -20.65 -32.67
CA GLU A 149 3.74 -21.21 -33.33
C GLU A 149 2.55 -21.39 -32.36
N LEU A 150 2.82 -21.74 -31.12
CA LEU A 150 1.83 -22.15 -30.14
C LEU A 150 0.72 -21.09 -29.88
N PRO A 151 1.01 -19.76 -29.74
CA PRO A 151 -0.03 -18.78 -29.45
C PRO A 151 -1.13 -18.71 -30.50
N GLN A 152 -0.75 -18.82 -31.78
CA GLN A 152 -1.72 -18.75 -32.88
C GLN A 152 -2.61 -20.00 -32.96
N ARG A 153 -2.00 -21.18 -32.78
CA ARG A 153 -2.73 -22.46 -32.75
C ARG A 153 -3.69 -22.53 -31.55
N LEU A 154 -3.23 -22.05 -30.39
CA LEU A 154 -4.05 -21.98 -29.19
C LEU A 154 -5.23 -21.01 -29.37
N ALA A 155 -5.01 -19.83 -29.96
CA ALA A 155 -6.07 -18.88 -30.22
C ALA A 155 -7.13 -19.43 -31.18
N ALA A 156 -6.71 -20.18 -32.21
CA ALA A 156 -7.64 -20.85 -33.12
C ALA A 156 -8.48 -21.92 -32.39
N MET A 157 -7.85 -22.73 -31.55
CA MET A 157 -8.55 -23.77 -30.75
C MET A 157 -9.56 -23.14 -29.78
N VAL A 158 -9.15 -22.08 -29.05
CA VAL A 158 -10.05 -21.38 -28.12
C VAL A 158 -11.24 -20.76 -28.85
N LEU A 159 -11.02 -20.16 -30.04
CA LEU A 159 -12.10 -19.63 -30.89
C LEU A 159 -13.07 -20.74 -31.30
N GLU A 160 -12.56 -21.87 -31.72
CA GLU A 160 -13.37 -23.02 -32.10
C GLU A 160 -14.21 -23.55 -30.96
N GLN A 161 -13.62 -23.76 -29.77
CA GLN A 161 -14.35 -24.19 -28.57
C GLN A 161 -15.48 -23.22 -28.19
N LEU A 162 -15.22 -21.91 -28.20
CA LEU A 162 -16.23 -20.90 -27.91
C LEU A 162 -17.34 -20.79 -28.98
N GLN A 163 -17.08 -21.25 -30.21
CA GLN A 163 -18.11 -21.33 -31.26
C GLN A 163 -18.94 -22.61 -31.21
N GLN A 164 -18.39 -23.68 -30.67
CA GLN A 164 -19.05 -24.99 -30.62
C GLN A 164 -19.83 -25.21 -29.31
N ARG A 165 -19.52 -24.47 -28.25
CA ARG A 165 -20.04 -24.67 -26.90
C ARG A 165 -20.82 -23.45 -26.43
N ASP A 166 -22.13 -23.60 -26.31
CA ASP A 166 -23.01 -22.53 -25.79
C ASP A 166 -22.88 -22.34 -24.27
N ASP A 167 -22.35 -23.35 -23.55
CA ASP A 167 -22.12 -23.32 -22.11
C ASP A 167 -20.81 -22.62 -21.70
N LEU A 168 -19.99 -22.21 -22.68
CA LEU A 168 -18.67 -21.65 -22.45
C LEU A 168 -18.60 -20.18 -22.87
N THR A 169 -18.13 -19.34 -21.98
CA THR A 169 -17.89 -17.92 -22.26
C THR A 169 -16.40 -17.58 -22.11
N PRO A 170 -15.91 -16.47 -22.71
CA PRO A 170 -14.53 -16.05 -22.51
C PRO A 170 -14.14 -15.86 -21.03
N ALA A 171 -15.09 -15.48 -20.15
CA ALA A 171 -14.84 -15.31 -18.74
C ALA A 171 -14.51 -16.61 -17.99
N ASP A 172 -14.97 -17.76 -18.52
CA ASP A 172 -14.74 -19.08 -17.92
C ASP A 172 -13.33 -19.60 -18.19
N LEU A 173 -12.61 -19.01 -19.14
CA LEU A 173 -11.31 -19.47 -19.60
C LEU A 173 -10.16 -18.75 -18.90
N CYS A 174 -9.20 -19.54 -18.43
CA CYS A 174 -7.93 -19.02 -17.92
C CYS A 174 -6.76 -19.74 -18.62
N VAL A 175 -5.84 -18.96 -19.17
CA VAL A 175 -4.58 -19.46 -19.73
C VAL A 175 -3.45 -19.17 -18.75
N LEU A 176 -2.84 -20.23 -18.22
CA LEU A 176 -1.75 -20.11 -17.24
C LEU A 176 -0.39 -20.16 -17.95
N VAL A 177 0.42 -19.12 -17.73
CA VAL A 177 1.74 -18.97 -18.35
C VAL A 177 2.84 -18.86 -17.28
N SER A 178 4.08 -19.14 -17.69
CA SER A 178 5.24 -19.03 -16.81
C SER A 178 5.92 -17.65 -16.86
N ARG A 179 5.80 -16.92 -18.00
CA ARG A 179 6.51 -15.67 -18.26
C ARG A 179 5.58 -14.60 -18.84
N HIS A 180 5.87 -13.35 -18.56
CA HIS A 180 5.10 -12.20 -19.08
C HIS A 180 5.11 -12.12 -20.61
N GLN A 181 6.23 -12.42 -21.26
CA GLN A 181 6.32 -12.44 -22.72
C GLN A 181 5.33 -13.44 -23.33
N GLN A 182 5.19 -14.63 -22.75
CA GLN A 182 4.20 -15.62 -23.20
C GLN A 182 2.77 -15.09 -23.08
N ALA A 183 2.48 -14.32 -22.00
CA ALA A 183 1.18 -13.69 -21.81
C ALA A 183 0.88 -12.67 -22.91
N GLU A 184 1.85 -11.83 -23.27
CA GLU A 184 1.70 -10.83 -24.33
C GLU A 184 1.55 -11.45 -25.73
N ASP A 185 2.31 -12.52 -26.01
CA ASP A 185 2.23 -13.22 -27.29
C ASP A 185 0.84 -13.88 -27.46
N LEU A 186 0.32 -14.49 -26.39
CA LEU A 186 -1.03 -15.06 -26.37
C LEU A 186 -2.10 -13.96 -26.48
N ARG A 187 -1.98 -12.85 -25.77
CA ARG A 187 -2.91 -11.73 -25.87
C ARG A 187 -3.02 -11.22 -27.31
N ARG A 188 -1.87 -11.05 -27.98
CA ARG A 188 -1.85 -10.63 -29.39
C ARG A 188 -2.53 -11.65 -30.29
N ALA A 189 -2.26 -12.94 -30.13
CA ALA A 189 -2.85 -14.00 -30.94
C ALA A 189 -4.38 -14.11 -30.74
N LEU A 190 -4.84 -14.07 -29.48
CA LEU A 190 -6.27 -14.06 -29.14
C LEU A 190 -6.97 -12.80 -29.66
N GLY A 191 -6.31 -11.63 -29.60
CA GLY A 191 -6.81 -10.37 -30.11
C GLY A 191 -7.02 -10.38 -31.65
N VAL A 192 -6.15 -11.06 -32.42
CA VAL A 192 -6.34 -11.26 -33.86
C VAL A 192 -7.64 -12.01 -34.16
N CYS A 193 -8.01 -12.96 -33.29
CA CYS A 193 -9.27 -13.70 -33.34
C CYS A 193 -10.47 -12.90 -32.80
N GLY A 194 -10.30 -11.67 -32.36
CA GLY A 194 -11.35 -10.85 -31.74
C GLY A 194 -11.77 -11.31 -30.36
N LEU A 195 -10.99 -12.17 -29.69
CA LEU A 195 -11.27 -12.69 -28.37
C LEU A 195 -10.86 -11.67 -27.30
N PRO A 196 -11.78 -11.26 -26.40
CA PRO A 196 -11.45 -10.36 -25.33
C PRO A 196 -10.50 -11.05 -24.33
N THR A 197 -9.40 -10.40 -23.97
CA THR A 197 -8.41 -10.94 -23.05
C THR A 197 -8.07 -9.94 -21.96
N ARG A 198 -7.91 -10.43 -20.73
CA ARG A 198 -7.36 -9.66 -19.60
C ARG A 198 -6.03 -10.25 -19.16
N LEU A 199 -5.01 -9.41 -19.10
CA LEU A 199 -3.76 -9.77 -18.45
C LEU A 199 -3.87 -9.44 -16.97
N VAL A 200 -3.68 -10.42 -16.12
CA VAL A 200 -3.51 -10.19 -14.69
C VAL A 200 -2.01 -9.96 -14.44
N THR A 201 -1.52 -8.75 -14.67
CA THR A 201 -0.10 -8.40 -14.50
C THR A 201 0.13 -7.53 -13.26
N GLN A 202 1.29 -7.68 -12.61
CA GLN A 202 1.80 -6.73 -11.60
C GLN A 202 2.61 -5.60 -12.27
N GLY A 203 2.39 -5.38 -13.55
CA GLY A 203 3.07 -4.31 -14.26
C GLY A 203 2.77 -2.96 -13.61
N ASP A 204 3.65 -2.03 -13.79
CA ASP A 204 3.44 -0.62 -13.49
C ASP A 204 2.63 -0.01 -14.66
N VAL A 205 1.50 0.62 -14.37
CA VAL A 205 0.71 1.30 -15.41
C VAL A 205 1.53 2.40 -16.10
N LEU A 206 2.55 2.95 -15.40
CA LEU A 206 3.45 3.95 -15.99
C LEU A 206 4.44 3.34 -17.00
N ASP A 207 4.62 2.02 -17.01
CA ASP A 207 5.41 1.29 -18.02
C ASP A 207 4.59 0.91 -19.28
N SER A 208 3.28 1.16 -19.26
CA SER A 208 2.37 0.79 -20.33
C SER A 208 2.56 1.65 -21.58
N GLU A 209 2.07 1.14 -22.73
CA GLU A 209 1.95 1.92 -23.98
C GLU A 209 1.09 3.17 -23.76
N ALA A 210 0.04 3.08 -22.95
CA ALA A 210 -0.83 4.20 -22.61
C ALA A 210 -0.06 5.34 -21.91
N ALA A 211 0.86 5.01 -21.00
CA ALA A 211 1.71 6.00 -20.34
C ALA A 211 2.72 6.64 -21.30
N LEU A 212 3.19 5.90 -22.32
CA LEU A 212 4.02 6.47 -23.38
C LEU A 212 3.22 7.48 -24.23
N LEU A 213 2.00 7.15 -24.58
CA LEU A 213 1.11 8.06 -25.31
C LEU A 213 0.80 9.32 -24.48
N LEU A 214 0.57 9.16 -23.18
CA LEU A 214 0.42 10.27 -22.25
C LEU A 214 1.68 11.15 -22.18
N GLN A 215 2.86 10.54 -22.19
CA GLN A 215 4.14 11.26 -22.24
C GLN A 215 4.22 12.17 -23.47
N TRP A 216 3.90 11.64 -24.65
CA TRP A 216 3.92 12.42 -25.89
C TRP A 216 2.87 13.54 -25.89
N PHE A 217 1.71 13.31 -25.28
CA PHE A 217 0.72 14.36 -25.07
C PHE A 217 1.23 15.48 -24.17
N LEU A 218 1.83 15.14 -23.02
CA LEU A 218 2.41 16.12 -22.09
C LEU A 218 3.57 16.89 -22.73
N ASP A 219 4.43 16.21 -23.48
CA ASP A 219 5.56 16.85 -24.18
C ASP A 219 5.06 17.88 -25.22
N ALA A 220 4.01 17.54 -25.99
CA ALA A 220 3.41 18.45 -26.95
C ALA A 220 2.59 19.57 -26.28
N LEU A 221 1.96 19.29 -25.15
CA LEU A 221 1.22 20.29 -24.38
C LEU A 221 2.15 21.31 -23.70
N ALA A 222 3.34 20.86 -23.27
CA ALA A 222 4.36 21.75 -22.69
C ALA A 222 4.98 22.69 -23.72
N GLU A 223 5.16 22.25 -24.96
CA GLU A 223 5.74 23.03 -26.07
C GLU A 223 4.89 22.91 -27.35
N PRO A 224 3.73 23.57 -27.40
CA PRO A 224 2.82 23.51 -28.54
C PRO A 224 3.36 24.10 -29.84
N GLY A 225 4.53 24.72 -29.82
CA GLY A 225 5.24 25.26 -30.98
C GLY A 225 6.29 24.32 -31.57
N ASP A 226 6.54 23.16 -30.97
CA ASP A 226 7.53 22.20 -31.45
C ASP A 226 6.90 21.24 -32.48
N ASP A 227 7.23 21.45 -33.75
CA ASP A 227 6.75 20.64 -34.88
C ASP A 227 7.03 19.13 -34.71
N ALA A 228 8.16 18.74 -34.13
CA ALA A 228 8.51 17.33 -33.97
C ALA A 228 7.59 16.64 -32.95
N ARG A 229 7.28 17.31 -31.85
CA ARG A 229 6.35 16.82 -30.82
C ARG A 229 4.92 16.76 -31.35
N LEU A 230 4.50 17.77 -32.11
CA LEU A 230 3.19 17.79 -32.76
C LEU A 230 3.01 16.62 -33.74
N ARG A 231 4.01 16.35 -34.59
CA ARG A 231 3.98 15.22 -35.52
C ARG A 231 3.94 13.89 -34.80
N LEU A 232 4.74 13.76 -33.74
CA LEU A 232 4.76 12.54 -32.91
C LEU A 232 3.39 12.29 -32.24
N LEU A 233 2.77 13.33 -31.68
CA LEU A 233 1.44 13.22 -31.07
C LEU A 233 0.38 12.90 -32.15
N ALA A 234 0.40 13.58 -33.27
CA ALA A 234 -0.57 13.38 -34.36
C ALA A 234 -0.51 11.96 -34.95
N CYS A 235 0.69 11.41 -35.15
CA CYS A 235 0.87 10.04 -35.62
C CYS A 235 0.73 8.98 -34.52
N SER A 236 0.60 9.39 -33.27
CA SER A 236 0.49 8.47 -32.15
C SER A 236 -0.84 7.72 -32.13
N GLY A 237 -0.91 6.69 -31.24
CA GLY A 237 -2.15 5.96 -31.01
C GLY A 237 -3.29 6.80 -30.41
N LEU A 238 -3.04 8.05 -29.97
CA LEU A 238 -4.07 8.96 -29.48
C LEU A 238 -4.84 9.62 -30.62
N MET A 239 -4.16 10.02 -31.70
CA MET A 239 -4.79 10.75 -32.83
C MET A 239 -4.86 9.95 -34.14
N THR A 240 -3.97 8.97 -34.30
CA THR A 240 -3.96 8.01 -35.45
C THR A 240 -3.95 8.64 -36.82
N ILE A 241 -3.33 9.83 -36.98
CA ILE A 241 -3.21 10.50 -38.27
C ILE A 241 -2.05 9.87 -39.04
N ALA A 242 -2.29 9.49 -40.30
CA ALA A 242 -1.25 8.91 -41.15
C ALA A 242 -0.16 9.95 -41.47
N PRO A 243 1.13 9.56 -41.51
CA PRO A 243 2.22 10.52 -41.74
C PRO A 243 2.13 11.29 -43.06
N ASP A 244 1.52 10.69 -44.10
CA ASP A 244 1.28 11.29 -45.41
C ASP A 244 0.10 12.28 -45.40
N ALA A 245 -0.77 12.24 -44.41
CA ALA A 245 -1.86 13.16 -44.20
C ALA A 245 -1.52 14.39 -43.32
N LEU A 246 -0.29 14.51 -42.88
CA LEU A 246 0.16 15.63 -42.03
C LEU A 246 0.46 16.89 -42.86
N GLU A 247 -0.58 17.65 -43.14
CA GLU A 247 -0.44 18.97 -43.73
C GLU A 247 -0.04 20.05 -42.69
N PRO A 248 0.72 21.10 -43.08
CA PRO A 248 1.10 22.20 -42.17
C PRO A 248 -0.10 22.86 -41.49
N ALA A 249 -1.21 23.07 -42.21
CA ALA A 249 -2.43 23.64 -41.63
C ALA A 249 -3.04 22.79 -40.50
N LEU A 250 -2.93 21.46 -40.58
CA LEU A 250 -3.38 20.56 -39.52
C LEU A 250 -2.50 20.67 -38.27
N LEU A 251 -1.18 20.81 -38.46
CA LEU A 251 -0.25 21.00 -37.34
C LEU A 251 -0.47 22.35 -36.64
N ASP A 252 -0.73 23.43 -37.44
CA ASP A 252 -1.07 24.75 -36.89
C ASP A 252 -2.37 24.69 -36.05
N GLN A 253 -3.38 23.98 -36.54
CA GLN A 253 -4.63 23.80 -35.85
C GLN A 253 -4.42 23.02 -34.52
N LEU A 254 -3.65 21.93 -34.57
CA LEU A 254 -3.29 21.15 -33.38
C LEU A 254 -2.50 21.99 -32.35
N ALA A 255 -1.55 22.80 -32.82
CA ALA A 255 -0.79 23.71 -31.98
C ALA A 255 -1.70 24.72 -31.27
N LEU A 256 -2.66 25.29 -31.95
CA LEU A 256 -3.65 26.21 -31.38
C LEU A 256 -4.54 25.52 -30.36
N GLN A 257 -5.00 24.29 -30.64
CA GLN A 257 -5.80 23.49 -29.72
C GLN A 257 -5.00 23.19 -28.45
N LEU A 258 -3.76 22.72 -28.56
CA LEU A 258 -2.92 22.39 -27.39
C LEU A 258 -2.58 23.63 -26.58
N ARG A 259 -2.36 24.78 -27.21
CA ARG A 259 -2.15 26.06 -26.50
C ARG A 259 -3.38 26.43 -25.67
N GLY A 260 -4.58 26.32 -26.25
CA GLY A 260 -5.84 26.54 -25.51
C GLY A 260 -6.05 25.57 -24.36
N LEU A 261 -5.65 24.28 -24.52
CA LEU A 261 -5.70 23.29 -23.45
C LEU A 261 -4.67 23.60 -22.34
N ALA A 262 -3.46 24.04 -22.69
CA ALA A 262 -2.44 24.42 -21.71
C ALA A 262 -2.91 25.63 -20.87
N GLU A 263 -3.55 26.61 -21.47
CA GLU A 263 -4.15 27.75 -20.76
C GLU A 263 -5.35 27.34 -19.88
N ALA A 264 -6.08 26.29 -20.26
CA ALA A 264 -7.23 25.80 -19.52
C ALA A 264 -6.85 24.78 -18.42
N MET A 265 -5.61 24.29 -18.39
CA MET A 265 -5.13 23.27 -17.44
C MET A 265 -5.42 23.58 -15.97
N PRO A 266 -5.22 24.81 -15.45
CA PRO A 266 -5.52 25.11 -14.05
C PRO A 266 -6.98 24.87 -13.67
N ARG A 267 -7.89 24.99 -14.64
CA ARG A 267 -9.35 24.78 -14.43
C ARG A 267 -9.80 23.38 -14.76
N LEU A 268 -9.30 22.77 -15.83
CA LEU A 268 -9.76 21.46 -16.34
C LEU A 268 -9.02 20.29 -15.66
N GLY A 269 -7.78 20.52 -15.21
CA GLY A 269 -6.85 19.46 -14.85
C GLY A 269 -6.41 18.61 -16.04
N LEU A 270 -5.46 17.71 -15.82
CA LEU A 270 -4.89 16.86 -16.88
C LEU A 270 -5.94 15.91 -17.49
N LEU A 271 -6.78 15.29 -16.65
CA LEU A 271 -7.84 14.40 -17.12
C LEU A 271 -8.87 15.14 -17.98
N GLY A 272 -9.22 16.37 -17.62
CA GLY A 272 -10.13 17.20 -18.41
C GLY A 272 -9.52 17.64 -19.73
N ALA A 273 -8.25 18.02 -19.76
CA ALA A 273 -7.54 18.36 -20.98
C ALA A 273 -7.39 17.17 -21.93
N LEU A 274 -7.10 15.99 -21.40
CA LEU A 274 -7.04 14.74 -22.16
C LEU A 274 -8.42 14.36 -22.75
N ALA A 275 -9.48 14.48 -21.97
CA ALA A 275 -10.85 14.21 -22.42
C ALA A 275 -11.31 15.21 -23.49
N ASP A 276 -10.86 16.46 -23.42
CA ASP A 276 -11.17 17.46 -24.44
C ASP A 276 -10.40 17.23 -25.76
N LEU A 277 -9.17 16.69 -25.68
CA LEU A 277 -8.42 16.26 -26.88
C LEU A 277 -9.06 15.03 -27.54
N LEU A 278 -9.46 14.05 -26.74
CA LEU A 278 -9.96 12.74 -27.20
C LEU A 278 -11.48 12.77 -27.34
N LYS A 279 -11.99 13.22 -28.49
CA LYS A 279 -13.44 13.26 -28.77
C LYS A 279 -13.82 12.28 -29.90
N GLY A 280 -15.05 11.75 -29.81
CA GLY A 280 -15.65 10.99 -30.90
C GLY A 280 -14.86 9.73 -31.28
N GLU A 281 -14.36 9.71 -32.52
CA GLU A 281 -13.70 8.52 -33.11
C GLU A 281 -12.40 8.13 -32.39
N GLN A 282 -11.62 9.09 -31.89
CA GLN A 282 -10.39 8.79 -31.12
C GLN A 282 -10.71 8.01 -29.81
N MET A 283 -11.74 8.45 -29.11
CA MET A 283 -12.17 7.76 -27.88
C MET A 283 -12.69 6.35 -28.17
N ALA A 284 -13.46 6.19 -29.27
CA ALA A 284 -13.94 4.89 -29.71
C ALA A 284 -12.77 3.96 -30.10
N GLY A 285 -11.81 4.46 -30.85
CA GLY A 285 -10.62 3.70 -31.25
C GLY A 285 -9.74 3.25 -30.05
N LEU A 286 -9.64 4.06 -29.02
CA LEU A 286 -8.92 3.69 -27.79
C LEU A 286 -9.68 2.64 -26.96
N SER A 287 -11.01 2.73 -26.88
CA SER A 287 -11.83 1.75 -26.17
C SER A 287 -11.83 0.36 -26.82
N GLU A 288 -11.69 0.30 -28.16
CA GLU A 288 -11.57 -0.97 -28.92
C GLU A 288 -10.21 -1.66 -28.69
N ARG A 289 -9.21 -0.95 -28.19
CA ARG A 289 -7.86 -1.48 -27.88
C ARG A 289 -7.75 -2.16 -26.51
N GLY A 290 -8.82 -2.68 -25.96
CA GLY A 290 -8.84 -3.34 -24.67
C GLY A 290 -8.57 -2.36 -23.52
N ARG A 291 -7.49 -2.57 -22.77
CA ARG A 291 -7.16 -1.77 -21.56
C ARG A 291 -6.61 -0.37 -21.85
N MET A 292 -6.32 -0.02 -23.11
CA MET A 292 -5.61 1.21 -23.47
C MET A 292 -6.24 2.47 -22.84
N LEU A 293 -7.56 2.60 -22.92
CA LEU A 293 -8.28 3.74 -22.36
C LEU A 293 -8.22 3.75 -20.82
N GLY A 294 -8.40 2.60 -20.19
CA GLY A 294 -8.32 2.45 -18.72
C GLY A 294 -6.93 2.76 -18.19
N ASP A 295 -5.89 2.20 -18.81
CA ASP A 295 -4.50 2.44 -18.44
C ASP A 295 -4.10 3.91 -18.67
N LEU A 296 -4.60 4.54 -19.74
CA LEU A 296 -4.39 5.97 -20.04
C LEU A 296 -5.03 6.86 -18.96
N GLN A 297 -6.27 6.56 -18.56
CA GLN A 297 -6.96 7.30 -17.50
C GLN A 297 -6.28 7.11 -16.14
N GLN A 298 -5.83 5.88 -15.82
CA GLN A 298 -5.12 5.61 -14.58
C GLN A 298 -3.77 6.33 -14.55
N ALA A 299 -2.98 6.27 -15.63
CA ALA A 299 -1.70 6.98 -15.74
C ALA A 299 -1.91 8.50 -15.63
N ALA A 300 -2.91 9.05 -16.31
CA ALA A 300 -3.23 10.48 -16.24
C ALA A 300 -3.64 10.92 -14.82
N ARG A 301 -4.39 10.07 -14.07
CA ARG A 301 -4.72 10.33 -12.67
C ARG A 301 -3.47 10.40 -11.80
N LEU A 302 -2.55 9.44 -11.94
CA LEU A 302 -1.29 9.42 -11.17
C LEU A 302 -0.43 10.65 -11.45
N VAL A 303 -0.34 11.07 -12.72
CA VAL A 303 0.37 12.32 -13.09
C VAL A 303 -0.33 13.53 -12.48
N GLN A 304 -1.66 13.61 -12.58
CA GLN A 304 -2.42 14.72 -12.00
C GLN A 304 -2.26 14.81 -10.47
N GLU A 305 -2.26 13.66 -9.77
CA GLU A 305 -1.97 13.62 -8.35
C GLU A 305 -0.53 14.10 -8.03
N ALA A 306 0.45 13.70 -8.85
CA ALA A 306 1.83 14.17 -8.69
C ALA A 306 1.93 15.69 -8.92
N MET A 307 1.27 16.21 -9.96
CA MET A 307 1.18 17.65 -10.23
C MET A 307 0.63 18.41 -9.02
N HIS A 308 -0.45 17.90 -8.44
CA HIS A 308 -1.09 18.54 -7.31
C HIS A 308 -0.23 18.47 -6.04
N ARG A 309 0.32 17.29 -5.71
CA ARG A 309 1.11 17.08 -4.47
C ARG A 309 2.45 17.81 -4.49
N GLN A 310 3.08 17.95 -5.66
CA GLN A 310 4.43 18.49 -5.81
C GLN A 310 4.45 19.89 -6.45
N GLY A 311 3.29 20.45 -6.79
CA GLY A 311 3.18 21.74 -7.45
C GLY A 311 3.79 21.77 -8.87
N LEU A 312 3.69 20.66 -9.61
CA LEU A 312 4.31 20.54 -10.94
C LEU A 312 3.45 21.24 -12.00
N ASP A 313 4.11 21.99 -12.88
CA ASP A 313 3.52 22.46 -14.13
C ASP A 313 3.55 21.36 -15.20
N VAL A 314 3.07 21.63 -16.43
CA VAL A 314 2.97 20.65 -17.50
C VAL A 314 4.35 20.11 -17.88
N ALA A 315 5.36 20.95 -17.98
CA ALA A 315 6.70 20.58 -18.40
C ALA A 315 7.40 19.69 -17.33
N THR A 316 7.32 20.10 -16.08
CA THR A 316 7.87 19.33 -14.96
C THR A 316 7.09 18.02 -14.71
N ALA A 317 5.78 17.99 -15.02
CA ALA A 317 5.00 16.76 -15.00
C ALA A 317 5.40 15.77 -16.09
N ALA A 318 5.70 16.26 -17.30
CA ALA A 318 6.27 15.45 -18.37
C ALA A 318 7.62 14.84 -17.95
N ASP A 319 8.49 15.63 -17.31
CA ASP A 319 9.78 15.16 -16.80
C ASP A 319 9.64 14.17 -15.63
N TRP A 320 8.65 14.39 -14.77
CA TRP A 320 8.32 13.45 -13.70
C TRP A 320 7.91 12.10 -14.29
N LEU A 321 6.96 12.07 -15.23
CA LEU A 321 6.51 10.84 -15.87
C LEU A 321 7.66 10.11 -16.59
N ARG A 322 8.53 10.85 -17.29
CA ARG A 322 9.71 10.29 -17.97
C ARG A 322 10.67 9.64 -16.97
N ARG A 323 10.92 10.26 -15.83
CA ARG A 323 11.79 9.70 -14.77
C ARG A 323 11.19 8.42 -14.18
N GLU A 324 9.89 8.44 -13.85
CA GLU A 324 9.21 7.27 -13.29
C GLU A 324 9.20 6.07 -14.26
N ARG A 325 9.12 6.33 -15.57
CA ARG A 325 9.18 5.30 -16.62
C ARG A 325 10.60 4.76 -16.84
N LEU A 326 11.63 5.60 -16.71
CA LEU A 326 13.04 5.18 -16.83
C LEU A 326 13.55 4.45 -15.59
N HIS A 327 13.01 4.75 -14.43
CA HIS A 327 13.40 4.19 -13.15
C HIS A 327 12.18 3.64 -12.39
N PRO A 328 11.61 2.50 -12.86
CA PRO A 328 10.41 1.95 -12.25
C PRO A 328 10.65 1.57 -10.79
N SER A 329 9.69 1.92 -9.94
CA SER A 329 9.73 1.58 -8.52
C SER A 329 9.63 0.07 -8.31
N GLN A 330 10.46 -0.48 -7.44
CA GLN A 330 10.34 -1.88 -7.02
C GLN A 330 10.33 -1.95 -5.48
N PRO A 331 9.28 -2.54 -4.86
CA PRO A 331 8.06 -3.09 -5.49
C PRO A 331 7.15 -2.00 -6.07
N VAL A 332 6.36 -2.35 -7.08
CA VAL A 332 5.38 -1.42 -7.70
C VAL A 332 4.28 -1.09 -6.68
N PRO A 333 4.05 0.19 -6.35
CA PRO A 333 2.97 0.60 -5.46
C PRO A 333 1.60 0.13 -5.95
N GLU A 334 0.68 -0.19 -5.04
CA GLU A 334 -0.66 -0.68 -5.39
C GLU A 334 -1.43 0.28 -6.32
N ALA A 335 -1.34 1.58 -6.08
CA ALA A 335 -1.97 2.62 -6.91
C ALA A 335 -1.46 2.62 -8.37
N ARG A 336 -0.26 2.09 -8.62
CA ARG A 336 0.36 1.99 -9.96
C ARG A 336 0.14 0.63 -10.62
N GLN A 337 -0.43 -0.33 -9.89
CA GLN A 337 -0.79 -1.61 -10.51
C GLN A 337 -2.00 -1.40 -11.43
N PRO A 338 -1.96 -1.95 -12.66
CA PRO A 338 -3.07 -1.80 -13.59
C PRO A 338 -4.38 -2.31 -13.00
N HIS A 339 -5.44 -1.51 -13.07
CA HIS A 339 -6.76 -1.90 -12.56
C HIS A 339 -7.26 -3.13 -13.31
N SER A 340 -7.73 -4.14 -12.61
CA SER A 340 -8.38 -5.31 -13.20
C SER A 340 -9.83 -4.92 -13.53
N ASP A 341 -10.20 -4.96 -14.81
CA ASP A 341 -11.60 -4.89 -15.24
C ASP A 341 -12.31 -6.19 -14.85
N GLN A 342 -12.95 -6.20 -13.67
CA GLN A 342 -13.76 -7.34 -13.22
C GLN A 342 -15.08 -7.50 -13.99
N ALA A 343 -15.46 -6.48 -14.73
CA ALA A 343 -16.75 -6.45 -15.44
C ALA A 343 -16.73 -7.07 -16.83
N ASP A 344 -15.55 -7.32 -17.42
CA ASP A 344 -15.49 -7.80 -18.79
C ASP A 344 -15.44 -9.32 -18.83
N SER A 345 -16.35 -9.88 -19.61
CA SER A 345 -16.34 -11.27 -20.08
C SER A 345 -15.11 -11.52 -20.95
N ALA A 346 -13.94 -11.69 -20.33
CA ALA A 346 -12.65 -11.79 -21.01
C ALA A 346 -11.86 -13.01 -20.51
N ILE A 347 -11.12 -13.62 -21.46
CA ILE A 347 -10.19 -14.72 -21.16
C ILE A 347 -9.08 -14.19 -20.22
N ALA A 348 -8.91 -14.82 -19.07
CA ALA A 348 -7.84 -14.49 -18.15
C ALA A 348 -6.51 -15.10 -18.64
N VAL A 349 -5.49 -14.27 -18.87
CA VAL A 349 -4.12 -14.73 -19.10
C VAL A 349 -3.30 -14.36 -17.87
N VAL A 350 -2.84 -15.37 -17.13
CA VAL A 350 -2.30 -15.20 -15.78
C VAL A 350 -0.99 -15.97 -15.63
N THR A 351 0.00 -15.40 -14.96
CA THR A 351 1.17 -16.19 -14.57
C THR A 351 0.81 -17.17 -13.45
N VAL A 352 1.40 -18.36 -13.44
CA VAL A 352 1.11 -19.42 -12.46
C VAL A 352 1.25 -18.88 -11.02
N HIS A 353 2.30 -18.13 -10.72
CA HIS A 353 2.49 -17.53 -9.40
C HIS A 353 1.31 -16.67 -8.92
N ARG A 354 0.66 -15.96 -9.85
CA ARG A 354 -0.48 -15.11 -9.55
C ARG A 354 -1.81 -15.83 -9.49
N SER A 355 -1.85 -17.01 -10.08
CA SER A 355 -3.04 -17.87 -9.99
C SER A 355 -3.19 -18.55 -8.64
N LYS A 356 -2.15 -18.50 -7.77
CA LYS A 356 -2.24 -19.08 -6.43
C LYS A 356 -3.38 -18.42 -5.65
N GLY A 357 -4.23 -19.24 -5.03
CA GLY A 357 -5.44 -18.76 -4.35
C GLY A 357 -6.65 -18.52 -5.25
N LEU A 358 -6.46 -18.42 -6.59
CA LEU A 358 -7.56 -18.26 -7.55
C LEU A 358 -8.03 -19.59 -8.10
N GLU A 359 -9.22 -19.59 -8.73
CA GLU A 359 -9.81 -20.75 -9.38
C GLU A 359 -10.60 -20.32 -10.62
N TYR A 360 -10.68 -21.21 -11.62
CA TYR A 360 -11.32 -20.93 -12.90
C TYR A 360 -12.07 -22.16 -13.41
N PRO A 361 -13.23 -21.97 -14.08
CA PRO A 361 -13.97 -23.10 -14.64
C PRO A 361 -13.13 -23.97 -15.60
N VAL A 362 -12.42 -23.32 -16.52
CA VAL A 362 -11.56 -23.97 -17.52
C VAL A 362 -10.16 -23.39 -17.47
N VAL A 363 -9.17 -24.23 -17.28
CA VAL A 363 -7.75 -23.85 -17.22
C VAL A 363 -6.99 -24.49 -18.38
N ILE A 364 -6.21 -23.68 -19.08
CA ILE A 364 -5.33 -24.10 -20.16
C ILE A 364 -3.88 -23.85 -19.74
N CYS A 365 -3.05 -24.90 -19.76
CA CYS A 365 -1.64 -24.83 -19.40
C CYS A 365 -0.74 -25.14 -20.62
N PRO A 366 -0.41 -24.12 -21.43
CA PRO A 366 0.25 -24.35 -22.72
C PRO A 366 1.75 -24.56 -22.64
N TYR A 367 2.42 -24.24 -21.53
CA TYR A 367 3.88 -24.20 -21.44
C TYR A 367 4.50 -25.10 -20.36
N LEU A 368 3.73 -25.98 -19.71
CA LEU A 368 4.27 -26.88 -18.66
C LEU A 368 5.25 -27.95 -19.19
N TRP A 369 5.33 -28.13 -20.50
CA TRP A 369 6.33 -28.98 -21.15
C TRP A 369 7.73 -28.39 -21.17
N GLN A 370 7.90 -27.12 -20.77
CA GLN A 370 9.19 -26.43 -20.79
C GLN A 370 9.98 -26.69 -19.52
N SER A 371 11.29 -26.87 -19.67
CA SER A 371 12.23 -26.82 -18.54
C SER A 371 12.35 -25.38 -17.99
N PRO A 372 12.59 -25.23 -16.69
CA PRO A 372 12.91 -23.91 -16.13
C PRO A 372 14.18 -23.37 -16.78
N PRO A 373 14.39 -22.05 -16.79
CA PRO A 373 15.61 -21.44 -17.31
C PRO A 373 16.82 -21.95 -16.52
N ALA A 374 17.96 -22.06 -17.20
CA ALA A 374 19.22 -22.43 -16.56
C ALA A 374 19.57 -21.41 -15.46
N VAL A 375 19.92 -21.92 -14.29
CA VAL A 375 20.30 -21.09 -13.16
C VAL A 375 21.73 -20.59 -13.37
N SER A 376 21.88 -19.30 -13.63
CA SER A 376 23.16 -18.63 -13.81
C SER A 376 23.56 -17.74 -12.64
N GLY A 377 22.76 -17.73 -11.60
CA GLY A 377 22.92 -16.82 -10.48
C GLY A 377 23.70 -17.39 -9.31
N PRO A 378 24.18 -16.52 -8.42
CA PRO A 378 25.02 -16.87 -7.28
C PRO A 378 24.24 -17.43 -6.08
N LEU A 379 22.93 -17.62 -6.17
CA LEU A 379 22.09 -18.11 -5.06
C LEU A 379 22.09 -19.64 -5.03
N TRP A 380 22.49 -20.18 -3.91
CA TRP A 380 22.66 -21.61 -3.70
C TRP A 380 22.33 -22.00 -2.25
N ARG A 381 21.67 -23.12 -2.06
CA ARG A 381 21.46 -23.70 -0.73
C ARG A 381 22.64 -24.61 -0.37
N ASP A 382 23.34 -24.31 0.71
CA ASP A 382 24.41 -25.16 1.20
C ASP A 382 23.83 -26.45 1.79
N PRO A 383 24.16 -27.63 1.20
CA PRO A 383 23.65 -28.90 1.70
C PRO A 383 24.14 -29.26 3.12
N ARG A 384 25.15 -28.59 3.64
CA ARG A 384 25.69 -28.85 4.98
C ARG A 384 24.97 -28.06 6.05
N SER A 385 24.73 -26.77 5.81
CA SER A 385 24.04 -25.90 6.77
C SER A 385 22.53 -25.80 6.50
N GLY A 386 22.07 -26.14 5.29
CA GLY A 386 20.69 -25.91 4.84
C GLY A 386 20.36 -24.45 4.56
N GLU A 387 21.32 -23.54 4.76
CA GLU A 387 21.13 -22.11 4.54
C GLU A 387 21.20 -21.73 3.07
N CYS A 388 20.40 -20.74 2.68
CA CYS A 388 20.45 -20.17 1.34
C CYS A 388 21.56 -19.13 1.28
N LEU A 389 22.67 -19.48 0.61
CA LEU A 389 23.85 -18.63 0.53
C LEU A 389 23.89 -17.88 -0.80
N LEU A 390 24.25 -16.60 -0.75
CA LEU A 390 24.66 -15.83 -1.90
C LEU A 390 26.15 -16.10 -2.13
N ARG A 391 26.47 -16.74 -3.26
CA ARG A 391 27.85 -17.05 -3.62
C ARG A 391 28.22 -16.39 -4.94
N VAL A 392 29.22 -15.55 -4.92
CA VAL A 392 29.78 -14.96 -6.12
C VAL A 392 30.96 -15.82 -6.56
N ASP A 393 30.84 -16.48 -7.71
CA ASP A 393 31.88 -17.30 -8.30
C ASP A 393 31.98 -17.04 -9.80
N VAL A 394 33.16 -16.70 -10.27
CA VAL A 394 33.46 -16.48 -11.69
C VAL A 394 33.49 -17.78 -12.51
N HIS A 395 33.55 -18.94 -11.85
CA HIS A 395 33.57 -20.25 -12.43
C HIS A 395 32.22 -20.97 -12.41
N TRP A 396 31.11 -20.22 -12.23
CA TRP A 396 29.77 -20.81 -12.26
C TRP A 396 29.50 -21.44 -13.64
N GLY A 397 29.32 -22.74 -13.66
CA GLY A 397 29.10 -23.51 -14.88
C GLY A 397 28.46 -24.87 -14.62
N GLU A 398 28.05 -25.57 -15.67
CA GLU A 398 27.29 -26.82 -15.59
C GLU A 398 28.00 -27.93 -14.81
N GLY A 399 29.35 -27.99 -14.83
CA GLY A 399 30.13 -28.95 -14.09
C GLY A 399 30.26 -28.67 -12.60
N TRP A 400 29.84 -27.52 -12.14
CA TRP A 400 30.00 -27.15 -10.74
C TRP A 400 28.82 -27.65 -9.85
N GLN A 401 29.18 -28.34 -8.75
CA GLN A 401 28.16 -28.98 -7.89
C GLN A 401 27.08 -28.01 -7.40
N ALA A 402 27.45 -26.76 -7.09
CA ALA A 402 26.47 -25.75 -6.65
C ALA A 402 25.50 -25.35 -7.77
N ALA A 403 25.98 -25.25 -9.03
CA ALA A 403 25.13 -24.98 -10.18
C ALA A 403 24.17 -26.13 -10.43
N GLN A 404 24.67 -27.39 -10.37
CA GLN A 404 23.82 -28.57 -10.51
C GLN A 404 22.76 -28.65 -9.40
N GLN A 405 23.13 -28.33 -8.16
CA GLN A 405 22.17 -28.30 -7.05
C GLN A 405 21.11 -27.21 -7.27
N ALA A 406 21.51 -26.01 -7.65
CA ALA A 406 20.59 -24.91 -7.95
C ALA A 406 19.62 -25.27 -9.10
N GLN A 407 20.10 -25.98 -10.13
CA GLN A 407 19.26 -26.45 -11.23
C GLN A 407 18.26 -27.52 -10.78
N ARG A 408 18.66 -28.45 -9.91
CA ARG A 408 17.74 -29.44 -9.31
C ARG A 408 16.64 -28.78 -8.49
N GLU A 409 17.00 -27.77 -7.69
CA GLU A 409 16.03 -26.99 -6.92
C GLU A 409 15.07 -26.21 -7.81
N ALA A 410 15.55 -25.66 -8.94
CA ALA A 410 14.71 -24.97 -9.92
C ALA A 410 13.74 -25.95 -10.61
N ALA A 411 14.19 -27.15 -10.93
CA ALA A 411 13.35 -28.20 -11.50
C ALA A 411 12.29 -28.71 -10.50
N ALA A 412 12.63 -28.84 -9.23
CA ALA A 412 11.69 -29.16 -8.16
C ALA A 412 10.65 -28.05 -7.94
N GLU A 413 11.05 -26.77 -8.03
CA GLU A 413 10.13 -25.64 -7.99
C GLU A 413 9.18 -25.63 -9.20
N ALA A 414 9.69 -25.98 -10.41
CA ALA A 414 8.85 -26.11 -11.61
C ALA A 414 7.78 -27.20 -11.46
N GLU A 415 8.05 -28.32 -10.78
CA GLU A 415 7.04 -29.32 -10.46
C GLU A 415 5.93 -28.78 -9.55
N ARG A 416 6.32 -28.03 -8.50
CA ARG A 416 5.34 -27.40 -7.60
C ARG A 416 4.53 -26.32 -8.33
N LEU A 417 5.15 -25.54 -9.21
CA LEU A 417 4.44 -24.59 -10.08
C LEU A 417 3.44 -25.30 -10.98
N ALA A 418 3.80 -26.43 -11.58
CA ALA A 418 2.88 -27.23 -12.38
C ALA A 418 1.71 -27.75 -11.53
N TYR A 419 1.99 -28.25 -10.32
CA TYR A 419 0.95 -28.67 -9.38
C TYR A 419 -0.03 -27.52 -9.06
N VAL A 420 0.47 -26.34 -8.74
CA VAL A 420 -0.37 -25.16 -8.53
C VAL A 420 -1.21 -24.87 -9.77
N ALA A 421 -0.61 -24.88 -10.97
CA ALA A 421 -1.32 -24.57 -12.21
C ALA A 421 -2.50 -25.53 -12.45
N VAL A 422 -2.27 -26.84 -12.39
CA VAL A 422 -3.32 -27.84 -12.69
C VAL A 422 -4.42 -27.88 -11.64
N THR A 423 -4.12 -27.52 -10.40
CA THR A 423 -5.10 -27.42 -9.31
C THR A 423 -5.94 -26.16 -9.29
N ARG A 424 -5.78 -25.25 -10.29
CA ARG A 424 -6.64 -24.06 -10.44
C ARG A 424 -7.96 -24.36 -11.15
N ALA A 425 -8.06 -25.49 -11.86
CA ALA A 425 -9.22 -25.87 -12.65
C ALA A 425 -10.37 -26.38 -11.77
N GLN A 426 -11.58 -25.88 -12.03
CA GLN A 426 -12.81 -26.35 -11.42
C GLN A 426 -13.42 -27.51 -12.19
N SER A 427 -13.62 -27.38 -13.50
CA SER A 427 -14.38 -28.32 -14.31
C SER A 427 -13.62 -28.91 -15.49
N GLN A 428 -12.70 -28.18 -16.09
CA GLN A 428 -11.91 -28.66 -17.23
C GLN A 428 -10.45 -28.19 -17.14
N LEU A 429 -9.52 -29.11 -17.44
CA LEU A 429 -8.09 -28.82 -17.59
C LEU A 429 -7.60 -29.26 -18.97
N VAL A 430 -6.96 -28.32 -19.70
CA VAL A 430 -6.31 -28.58 -20.98
C VAL A 430 -4.80 -28.44 -20.80
N LEU A 431 -4.08 -29.53 -20.99
CA LEU A 431 -2.62 -29.57 -21.00
C LEU A 431 -2.12 -29.61 -22.46
N ILE A 432 -0.98 -29.01 -22.71
CA ILE A 432 -0.29 -29.12 -23.99
C ILE A 432 1.02 -29.87 -23.76
N TRP A 433 1.26 -30.87 -24.62
CA TRP A 433 2.53 -31.61 -24.68
C TRP A 433 3.24 -31.34 -26.02
N ALA A 434 4.52 -31.06 -25.93
CA ALA A 434 5.40 -30.88 -27.08
C ALA A 434 6.73 -31.58 -26.84
N GLN A 435 7.28 -32.21 -27.86
CA GLN A 435 8.65 -32.73 -27.81
C GLN A 435 9.63 -31.61 -28.21
N ALA A 436 10.33 -31.08 -27.21
CA ALA A 436 11.27 -29.98 -27.40
C ALA A 436 12.67 -30.34 -26.92
N ASN A 437 13.69 -29.92 -27.64
CA ASN A 437 15.06 -30.07 -27.18
C ASN A 437 15.30 -29.33 -25.86
N GLY A 438 16.00 -29.95 -24.92
CA GLY A 438 16.31 -29.33 -23.62
C GLY A 438 15.14 -29.30 -22.61
N GLN A 439 14.27 -30.32 -22.64
CA GLN A 439 13.13 -30.43 -21.70
C GLN A 439 13.33 -31.46 -20.59
N GLU A 440 14.58 -31.87 -20.33
CA GLU A 440 14.92 -32.88 -19.31
C GLU A 440 14.45 -32.48 -17.91
N ASP A 441 14.38 -31.16 -17.62
CA ASP A 441 13.90 -30.60 -16.37
C ASP A 441 12.41 -30.16 -16.39
N SER A 442 11.66 -30.53 -17.44
CA SER A 442 10.24 -30.27 -17.52
C SER A 442 9.46 -31.02 -16.42
N PRO A 443 8.39 -30.44 -15.85
CA PRO A 443 7.58 -31.08 -14.84
C PRO A 443 6.64 -32.18 -15.38
N LEU A 444 6.23 -32.13 -16.65
CA LEU A 444 5.22 -33.03 -17.20
C LEU A 444 5.63 -34.51 -17.37
N PRO A 445 6.90 -34.84 -17.73
CA PRO A 445 7.26 -36.25 -17.99
C PRO A 445 6.91 -37.21 -16.84
N ALA A 446 7.12 -36.82 -15.61
CA ALA A 446 6.79 -37.65 -14.44
C ALA A 446 5.29 -38.00 -14.38
N TRP A 447 4.41 -37.05 -14.73
CA TRP A 447 2.98 -37.25 -14.71
C TRP A 447 2.45 -37.96 -15.94
N LEU A 448 3.03 -37.69 -17.09
CA LEU A 448 2.58 -38.26 -18.34
C LEU A 448 3.11 -39.69 -18.55
N PHE A 449 4.37 -39.93 -18.25
CA PHE A 449 5.07 -41.21 -18.52
C PHE A 449 5.37 -42.05 -17.26
N GLY A 450 5.12 -41.48 -16.06
CA GLY A 450 5.41 -42.10 -14.75
C GLY A 450 6.66 -41.52 -14.07
N ALA A 451 6.78 -41.73 -12.75
CA ALA A 451 7.84 -41.11 -11.92
C ALA A 451 9.27 -41.34 -12.45
N GLN A 452 9.50 -42.47 -13.07
CA GLN A 452 10.82 -42.86 -13.61
C GLN A 452 11.22 -42.05 -14.85
N ALA A 453 10.26 -41.42 -15.51
CA ALA A 453 10.54 -40.56 -16.68
C ALA A 453 11.01 -39.15 -16.34
N ALA A 454 11.07 -38.80 -15.05
CA ALA A 454 11.62 -37.54 -14.60
C ALA A 454 13.12 -37.47 -14.93
N GLY A 455 13.49 -36.66 -15.94
CA GLY A 455 14.87 -36.52 -16.42
C GLY A 455 15.25 -37.45 -17.57
N ASP A 456 14.30 -38.21 -18.13
CA ASP A 456 14.53 -39.03 -19.34
C ASP A 456 14.88 -38.14 -20.54
N ALA A 457 15.73 -38.65 -21.43
CA ALA A 457 16.04 -38.01 -22.67
C ALA A 457 14.80 -37.86 -23.58
N ILE A 458 14.68 -36.73 -24.27
CA ILE A 458 13.50 -36.39 -25.09
C ILE A 458 13.16 -37.46 -26.14
N ASP A 459 14.17 -38.08 -26.73
CA ASP A 459 13.99 -39.10 -27.78
C ASP A 459 13.28 -40.35 -27.25
N SER A 460 13.28 -40.57 -25.93
CA SER A 460 12.58 -41.67 -25.27
C SER A 460 11.11 -41.36 -24.94
N LEU A 461 10.71 -40.09 -25.01
CA LEU A 461 9.38 -39.59 -24.61
C LEU A 461 8.44 -39.52 -25.82
N THR A 462 8.23 -40.66 -26.51
CA THR A 462 7.39 -40.75 -27.72
C THR A 462 5.90 -40.72 -27.42
N ASN A 463 5.08 -40.31 -28.41
CA ASN A 463 3.62 -40.28 -28.29
C ASN A 463 3.03 -41.71 -28.09
N GLU A 464 3.69 -42.75 -28.60
CA GLU A 464 3.28 -44.13 -28.36
C GLU A 464 3.49 -44.53 -26.90
N ARG A 465 4.68 -44.26 -26.36
CA ARG A 465 4.98 -44.49 -24.93
C ARG A 465 4.05 -43.70 -24.03
N LEU A 466 3.72 -42.43 -24.42
CA LEU A 466 2.76 -41.59 -23.74
C LEU A 466 1.41 -42.27 -23.62
N SER A 467 0.84 -42.66 -24.75
CA SER A 467 -0.48 -43.30 -24.83
C SER A 467 -0.50 -44.59 -24.02
N GLN A 468 0.54 -45.38 -24.11
CA GLN A 468 0.69 -46.65 -23.34
C GLN A 468 0.74 -46.37 -21.84
N ALA A 469 1.59 -45.45 -21.38
CA ALA A 469 1.78 -45.10 -19.95
C ALA A 469 0.51 -44.53 -19.29
N LEU A 470 -0.28 -43.74 -20.02
CA LEU A 470 -1.55 -43.23 -19.56
C LEU A 470 -2.64 -44.31 -19.51
N ALA A 471 -2.68 -45.19 -20.51
CA ALA A 471 -3.61 -46.31 -20.53
C ALA A 471 -3.33 -47.33 -19.41
N GLU A 472 -2.05 -47.71 -19.18
CA GLU A 472 -1.66 -48.60 -18.08
C GLU A 472 -2.09 -48.12 -16.72
N ARG A 473 -2.02 -46.79 -16.49
CA ARG A 473 -2.48 -46.13 -15.26
C ARG A 473 -3.97 -45.77 -15.25
N GLN A 474 -4.67 -46.09 -16.35
CA GLN A 474 -6.11 -45.83 -16.52
C GLN A 474 -6.46 -44.36 -16.25
N VAL A 475 -5.63 -43.40 -16.70
CA VAL A 475 -5.91 -41.96 -16.55
C VAL A 475 -7.07 -41.59 -17.47
N PRO A 476 -8.19 -41.05 -16.98
CA PRO A 476 -9.31 -40.63 -17.84
C PRO A 476 -8.98 -39.30 -18.51
N ILE A 477 -8.16 -39.34 -19.56
CA ILE A 477 -7.66 -38.18 -20.31
C ILE A 477 -7.96 -38.37 -21.79
N SER A 478 -8.47 -37.33 -22.47
CA SER A 478 -8.52 -37.29 -23.93
C SER A 478 -7.18 -36.85 -24.49
N ILE A 479 -6.70 -37.53 -25.51
CA ILE A 479 -5.45 -37.18 -26.19
C ILE A 479 -5.78 -36.84 -27.63
N ASP A 480 -5.57 -35.55 -28.01
CA ASP A 480 -5.90 -35.03 -29.32
C ASP A 480 -4.71 -34.25 -29.89
N GLY A 481 -4.64 -34.11 -31.22
CA GLY A 481 -3.66 -33.22 -31.87
C GLY A 481 -4.09 -31.78 -31.83
N LEU A 482 -3.21 -30.86 -31.43
CA LEU A 482 -3.48 -29.43 -31.56
C LEU A 482 -3.40 -29.08 -33.06
N ALA A 483 -4.55 -28.67 -33.64
CA ALA A 483 -4.68 -28.43 -35.09
C ALA A 483 -3.64 -27.42 -35.63
N GLN A 484 -3.12 -27.67 -36.82
CA GLN A 484 -2.18 -26.75 -37.51
C GLN A 484 -2.87 -25.53 -38.15
N SER A 485 -4.19 -25.39 -37.96
CA SER A 485 -4.97 -24.33 -38.57
C SER A 485 -4.57 -22.96 -38.07
N GLN A 486 -4.21 -22.10 -39.01
CA GLN A 486 -4.16 -20.66 -38.77
C GLN A 486 -5.60 -20.13 -38.61
N PRO A 487 -5.82 -19.03 -37.86
CA PRO A 487 -7.12 -18.43 -37.71
C PRO A 487 -7.71 -18.14 -39.09
N SER A 488 -8.81 -18.76 -39.47
CA SER A 488 -9.44 -18.73 -40.81
C SER A 488 -10.11 -17.39 -41.13
N GLY A 489 -9.63 -16.26 -40.60
CA GLY A 489 -10.27 -14.93 -40.76
C GLY A 489 -11.59 -14.79 -40.01
N LYS A 490 -12.06 -15.84 -39.32
CA LYS A 490 -13.23 -15.78 -38.44
C LYS A 490 -12.86 -15.05 -37.17
N ARG A 491 -13.69 -14.10 -36.76
CA ARG A 491 -13.57 -13.37 -35.53
C ARG A 491 -14.69 -13.78 -34.55
N TRP A 492 -14.37 -13.87 -33.31
CA TRP A 492 -15.35 -14.04 -32.24
C TRP A 492 -16.25 -12.80 -32.16
N ARG A 493 -17.54 -13.01 -32.03
CA ARG A 493 -18.52 -11.95 -31.76
C ARG A 493 -19.30 -12.33 -30.51
N SER A 494 -19.36 -11.41 -29.59
CA SER A 494 -20.16 -11.64 -28.36
C SER A 494 -21.61 -11.95 -28.72
N PRO A 495 -22.17 -13.05 -28.24
CA PRO A 495 -23.60 -13.35 -28.41
C PRO A 495 -24.50 -12.37 -27.63
N LEU A 496 -23.92 -11.69 -26.61
CA LEU A 496 -24.64 -10.68 -25.88
C LEU A 496 -24.92 -9.47 -26.77
N ARG A 497 -26.19 -9.19 -27.03
CA ARG A 497 -26.59 -7.89 -27.57
C ARG A 497 -26.16 -6.82 -26.58
N ALA A 498 -25.36 -5.84 -27.03
CA ALA A 498 -25.06 -4.67 -26.24
C ALA A 498 -26.39 -4.04 -25.80
N GLU A 499 -26.71 -4.08 -24.53
CA GLU A 499 -27.83 -3.30 -24.01
C GLU A 499 -27.56 -1.83 -24.30
N PRO A 500 -28.55 -1.06 -24.74
CA PRO A 500 -28.35 0.35 -24.96
C PRO A 500 -27.87 0.99 -23.66
N LEU A 501 -26.77 1.74 -23.75
CA LEU A 501 -26.23 2.46 -22.61
C LEU A 501 -27.33 3.37 -22.04
N ALA A 502 -27.72 3.15 -20.81
CA ALA A 502 -28.66 4.00 -20.08
C ALA A 502 -27.88 4.75 -18.99
N LEU A 503 -28.21 6.02 -18.80
CA LEU A 503 -27.72 6.76 -17.65
C LEU A 503 -28.19 6.06 -16.38
N GLY A 504 -27.24 5.66 -15.57
CA GLY A 504 -27.54 5.13 -14.23
C GLY A 504 -28.35 6.14 -13.43
N SER A 505 -29.40 5.70 -12.76
CA SER A 505 -30.12 6.56 -11.84
C SER A 505 -29.23 6.85 -10.62
N ILE A 506 -28.86 8.11 -10.45
CA ILE A 506 -28.18 8.55 -9.22
C ILE A 506 -29.17 8.30 -8.06
N PRO A 507 -28.78 7.55 -7.03
CA PRO A 507 -29.63 7.38 -5.85
C PRO A 507 -30.02 8.76 -5.31
N LYS A 508 -31.30 8.97 -5.06
CA LYS A 508 -31.93 10.28 -4.80
C LYS A 508 -31.32 11.08 -3.66
N ARG A 509 -30.49 10.49 -2.80
CA ARG A 509 -29.70 11.15 -1.75
C ARG A 509 -28.41 10.39 -1.49
N ILE A 510 -27.29 11.01 -1.79
CA ILE A 510 -26.00 10.63 -1.23
C ILE A 510 -26.00 11.23 0.20
N ASP A 511 -25.86 10.38 1.20
CA ASP A 511 -25.67 10.85 2.58
C ASP A 511 -24.27 11.50 2.67
N ARG A 512 -24.28 12.86 2.66
CA ARG A 512 -23.06 13.65 2.80
C ARG A 512 -22.72 13.96 4.26
N SER A 513 -23.54 13.50 5.20
CA SER A 513 -23.30 13.69 6.64
C SER A 513 -22.27 12.72 7.20
N TRP A 514 -21.91 11.66 6.43
CA TRP A 514 -20.92 10.68 6.81
C TRP A 514 -19.58 10.95 6.11
N GLY A 515 -18.50 11.07 6.88
CA GLY A 515 -17.19 11.36 6.32
C GLY A 515 -16.08 11.28 7.36
N ARG A 516 -14.88 11.67 6.95
CA ARG A 516 -13.77 11.95 7.85
C ARG A 516 -13.71 13.45 8.10
N ALA A 517 -13.58 13.83 9.34
CA ALA A 517 -13.38 15.21 9.76
C ALA A 517 -12.12 15.30 10.63
N SER A 518 -11.46 16.45 10.61
CA SER A 518 -10.41 16.78 11.57
C SER A 518 -10.88 17.95 12.45
N TYR A 519 -10.17 18.19 13.53
CA TYR A 519 -10.36 19.39 14.34
C TYR A 519 -10.28 20.67 13.48
N SER A 520 -9.27 20.79 12.62
CA SER A 520 -9.09 21.93 11.71
C SER A 520 -10.28 22.10 10.75
N ALA A 521 -10.85 20.99 10.24
CA ALA A 521 -12.02 21.04 9.37
C ALA A 521 -13.28 21.53 10.11
N TRP A 522 -13.43 21.22 11.39
CA TRP A 522 -14.54 21.74 12.21
C TRP A 522 -14.47 23.24 12.44
N ILE A 523 -13.26 23.78 12.60
CA ILE A 523 -13.05 25.23 12.78
C ILE A 523 -13.20 25.99 11.47
N ALA A 524 -12.62 25.48 10.37
CA ALA A 524 -12.67 26.12 9.05
C ALA A 524 -14.09 26.24 8.48
N SER A 525 -15.06 25.46 8.99
CA SER A 525 -16.46 25.54 8.55
C SER A 525 -17.20 26.80 9.03
N SER A 526 -16.60 27.61 9.88
CA SER A 526 -17.19 28.87 10.41
C SER A 526 -16.90 30.10 9.56
N ASP A 527 -15.85 30.10 8.73
CA ASP A 527 -15.49 31.19 7.83
C ASP A 527 -15.43 30.69 6.38
N ASP A 528 -16.04 31.46 5.47
CA ASP A 528 -16.23 31.21 4.03
C ASP A 528 -14.89 31.10 3.25
N VAL A 529 -14.08 30.06 3.50
CA VAL A 529 -12.82 29.80 2.79
C VAL A 529 -12.80 28.38 2.24
N GLN A 530 -12.67 28.31 0.92
CA GLN A 530 -12.61 27.07 0.12
C GLN A 530 -11.48 26.14 0.58
N LEU A 531 -11.89 24.92 0.91
CA LEU A 531 -11.09 23.77 1.33
C LEU A 531 -10.03 23.35 0.32
N HIS A 532 -8.82 23.12 0.83
CA HIS A 532 -7.91 22.15 0.23
C HIS A 532 -7.73 20.98 1.20
N GLU A 533 -8.17 19.80 0.77
CA GLU A 533 -7.93 18.53 1.47
C GLU A 533 -6.46 18.15 1.45
N GLN A 534 -6.03 17.54 2.53
CA GLN A 534 -4.80 16.75 2.77
C GLN A 534 -3.62 17.52 3.38
N GLY A 535 -3.32 17.12 4.59
CA GLY A 535 -2.11 17.40 5.34
C GLY A 535 -2.37 17.38 6.84
N ARG A 536 -1.36 17.06 7.62
CA ARG A 536 -1.33 17.17 9.09
C ARG A 536 -2.12 18.38 9.56
N ASP A 537 -2.76 18.30 10.70
CA ASP A 537 -3.51 19.41 11.30
C ASP A 537 -2.70 20.71 11.20
N ARG A 538 -3.05 21.54 10.23
CA ARG A 538 -2.39 22.83 10.07
C ARG A 538 -2.89 23.75 11.18
N ASP A 539 -1.95 24.34 11.90
CA ASP A 539 -2.25 25.39 12.86
C ASP A 539 -2.91 26.57 12.12
N PRO A 540 -4.21 26.84 12.28
CA PRO A 540 -4.89 27.93 11.57
C PRO A 540 -4.40 29.33 11.98
N GLY A 541 -3.57 29.42 13.03
CA GLY A 541 -2.98 30.67 13.52
C GLY A 541 -1.79 31.20 12.71
N ALA A 542 -1.41 30.56 11.60
CA ALA A 542 -0.25 30.98 10.82
C ALA A 542 -0.54 32.09 9.79
N GLU A 543 -1.81 32.42 9.55
CA GLU A 543 -2.16 33.58 8.71
C GLU A 543 -2.15 34.87 9.55
N GLU A 544 -1.57 35.94 8.98
CA GLU A 544 -1.42 37.24 9.61
C GLU A 544 -2.76 37.80 10.14
N SER A 545 -3.02 37.65 11.43
CA SER A 545 -4.08 38.42 12.07
C SER A 545 -3.55 39.86 12.27
N THR A 546 -3.97 40.75 11.40
CA THR A 546 -3.90 42.18 11.63
C THR A 546 -4.93 42.61 12.68
N LEU A 547 -4.69 42.27 13.93
CA LEU A 547 -5.40 42.90 15.04
C LEU A 547 -4.45 43.81 15.78
N GLU A 548 -4.57 45.08 15.48
CA GLU A 548 -4.05 46.18 16.30
C GLU A 548 -4.82 46.19 17.63
N SER A 549 -4.25 45.56 18.63
CA SER A 549 -4.65 45.80 20.03
C SER A 549 -3.60 46.66 20.67
N ALA A 550 -3.79 47.98 20.54
CA ALA A 550 -3.16 48.90 21.43
C ALA A 550 -3.83 48.83 22.79
N VAL A 551 -3.29 48.07 23.71
CA VAL A 551 -3.61 48.16 25.13
C VAL A 551 -2.53 48.99 25.79
N GLU A 552 -2.80 50.32 25.96
CA GLU A 552 -2.08 51.12 26.95
C GLU A 552 -2.42 50.64 28.35
N SER A 553 -1.57 49.84 28.93
CA SER A 553 -1.61 49.46 30.35
C SER A 553 -0.61 50.30 31.12
N THR A 554 -1.06 51.44 31.66
CA THR A 554 -0.35 52.14 32.71
C THR A 554 -0.62 51.51 34.07
N ALA A 555 0.21 50.57 34.46
CA ALA A 555 0.36 50.12 35.85
C ALA A 555 1.84 49.84 36.09
N ALA A 556 2.45 50.55 37.01
CA ALA A 556 3.80 50.27 37.49
C ALA A 556 3.87 48.87 38.05
N ARG A 557 4.39 47.92 37.28
CA ARG A 557 4.70 46.56 37.71
C ARG A 557 6.18 46.45 38.01
N ALA A 558 6.49 45.64 39.01
CA ALA A 558 7.83 45.21 39.33
C ALA A 558 8.54 44.65 38.10
N GLU A 559 9.85 44.90 37.97
CA GLU A 559 10.66 44.43 36.85
C GLU A 559 10.35 42.94 36.52
N PRO A 560 10.07 42.62 35.26
CA PRO A 560 9.72 41.26 34.90
C PRO A 560 10.90 40.33 35.16
N ALA A 561 10.65 39.26 35.89
CA ALA A 561 11.63 38.21 36.19
C ALA A 561 12.08 37.47 34.93
N TRP A 562 11.46 37.71 33.77
CA TRP A 562 11.64 36.94 32.53
C TRP A 562 12.27 37.79 31.41
N SER A 563 13.05 37.10 30.56
CA SER A 563 13.67 37.71 29.39
C SER A 563 12.62 38.23 28.38
N GLU A 564 12.86 39.39 27.78
CA GLU A 564 12.07 39.96 26.70
C GLU A 564 12.38 39.29 25.35
N THR A 565 13.52 38.63 25.22
CA THR A 565 13.95 37.92 24.03
C THR A 565 14.35 36.48 24.33
N GLY A 566 13.87 35.53 23.53
CA GLY A 566 14.25 34.10 23.63
C GLY A 566 15.03 33.66 22.40
N PRO A 567 15.67 32.48 22.45
CA PRO A 567 16.43 31.91 21.31
C PRO A 567 15.59 31.73 20.03
N LEU A 568 14.31 31.48 20.19
CA LEU A 568 13.37 31.32 19.05
C LEU A 568 12.73 32.67 18.59
N ALA A 569 13.16 33.83 19.14
CA ALA A 569 12.59 35.13 18.79
C ALA A 569 12.79 35.46 17.29
N ALA A 570 13.94 35.14 16.74
CA ALA A 570 14.30 35.36 15.34
C ALA A 570 13.82 34.23 14.40
N PHE A 571 13.30 33.12 14.92
CA PHE A 571 12.81 32.02 14.09
C PHE A 571 11.61 32.47 13.25
N PRO A 572 11.55 32.15 11.94
CA PRO A 572 10.49 32.56 11.04
C PRO A 572 9.09 32.27 11.56
N ARG A 573 8.11 33.03 11.08
CA ARG A 573 6.69 32.88 11.40
C ARG A 573 5.99 32.17 10.26
N GLY A 574 4.80 31.63 10.52
CA GLY A 574 3.95 31.01 9.52
C GLY A 574 3.89 29.49 9.63
N ALA A 575 2.92 28.89 8.95
CA ALA A 575 2.58 27.46 9.03
C ALA A 575 3.79 26.57 8.71
N GLY A 576 4.54 26.87 7.64
CA GLY A 576 5.70 26.06 7.27
C GLY A 576 6.83 26.06 8.31
N ALA A 577 7.01 27.17 9.04
CA ALA A 577 7.98 27.28 10.13
C ALA A 577 7.50 26.51 11.37
N GLY A 578 6.20 26.58 11.68
CA GLY A 578 5.57 25.74 12.71
C GLY A 578 5.74 24.26 12.43
N ASP A 579 5.34 23.79 11.24
CA ASP A 579 5.50 22.41 10.79
C ASP A 579 6.96 21.92 10.86
N CYS A 580 7.94 22.80 10.64
CA CYS A 580 9.35 22.45 10.79
C CYS A 580 9.71 22.13 12.23
N LEU A 581 9.27 22.95 13.20
CA LEU A 581 9.51 22.69 14.63
C LEU A 581 8.82 21.42 15.12
N HIS A 582 7.58 21.15 14.68
CA HIS A 582 6.87 19.90 15.01
C HIS A 582 7.62 18.68 14.49
N ARG A 583 8.07 18.67 13.21
CA ARG A 583 8.86 17.56 12.66
C ARG A 583 10.20 17.35 13.37
N ILE A 584 10.83 18.43 13.82
CA ILE A 584 12.04 18.32 14.63
C ILE A 584 11.69 17.63 15.95
N LEU A 585 10.70 18.14 16.70
CA LEU A 585 10.33 17.64 18.03
C LEU A 585 9.81 16.19 18.00
N GLU A 586 9.20 15.75 16.90
CA GLU A 586 8.78 14.35 16.68
C GLU A 586 9.95 13.36 16.81
N GLN A 587 11.14 13.74 16.34
CA GLN A 587 12.31 12.88 16.27
C GLN A 587 13.44 13.31 17.24
N PHE A 588 13.24 14.40 17.95
CA PHE A 588 14.30 15.01 18.76
C PHE A 588 14.59 14.16 20.02
N PRO A 589 15.86 13.79 20.26
CA PRO A 589 16.24 13.17 21.53
C PRO A 589 16.06 14.13 22.68
N PHE A 590 15.19 13.81 23.66
CA PHE A 590 14.89 14.73 24.76
C PHE A 590 16.05 14.90 25.73
N SER A 591 16.82 13.87 26.00
CA SER A 591 18.03 13.95 26.80
C SER A 591 19.30 13.78 25.94
N ALA A 592 20.42 14.29 26.41
CA ALA A 592 21.71 14.08 25.76
C ALA A 592 22.14 12.61 25.74
N ALA A 593 21.65 11.82 26.70
CA ALA A 593 21.95 10.39 26.78
C ALA A 593 21.20 9.54 25.75
N GLU A 594 20.12 10.07 25.16
CA GLU A 594 19.38 9.40 24.10
C GLU A 594 20.01 9.61 22.72
N ALA A 595 20.79 10.66 22.54
CA ALA A 595 21.48 10.91 21.28
C ALA A 595 22.58 9.88 21.09
N SER A 596 22.56 9.15 19.96
CA SER A 596 23.59 8.17 19.61
C SER A 596 24.97 8.83 19.40
N GLU A 597 24.97 10.08 18.93
CA GLU A 597 26.17 10.91 18.73
C GLU A 597 25.92 12.36 19.17
N PRO A 598 26.93 13.07 19.68
CA PRO A 598 26.78 14.45 20.14
C PRO A 598 26.26 15.44 19.08
N ARG A 599 26.44 15.16 17.80
CA ARG A 599 25.99 15.99 16.66
C ARG A 599 24.60 15.66 16.14
N GLN A 600 24.01 14.57 16.56
CA GLN A 600 22.72 14.07 16.03
C GLN A 600 21.60 15.11 16.09
N ARG A 601 21.50 15.87 17.17
CA ARG A 601 20.49 16.93 17.34
C ARG A 601 20.66 18.04 16.33
N LEU A 602 21.88 18.51 16.11
CA LEU A 602 22.20 19.57 15.14
C LEU A 602 21.95 19.11 13.70
N GLU A 603 22.35 17.89 13.38
CA GLU A 603 22.16 17.30 12.05
C GLU A 603 20.67 17.16 11.71
N LEU A 604 19.86 16.71 12.68
CA LEU A 604 18.39 16.64 12.54
C LEU A 604 17.80 18.04 12.27
N ILE A 605 18.15 19.02 13.09
CA ILE A 605 17.67 20.41 12.93
C ILE A 605 18.08 20.96 11.56
N ALA A 606 19.35 20.82 11.18
CA ALA A 606 19.84 21.31 9.90
C ALA A 606 19.16 20.62 8.70
N ALA A 607 18.82 19.35 8.81
CA ALA A 607 18.09 18.61 7.77
C ALA A 607 16.66 19.12 7.61
N GLU A 608 15.94 19.34 8.72
CA GLU A 608 14.55 19.80 8.68
C GLU A 608 14.44 21.29 8.29
N LEU A 609 15.39 22.14 8.68
CA LEU A 609 15.47 23.52 8.21
C LEU A 609 15.63 23.57 6.67
N ARG A 610 16.58 22.79 6.12
CA ARG A 610 16.74 22.69 4.66
C ARG A 610 15.49 22.18 3.96
N ARG A 611 14.83 21.17 4.53
CA ARG A 611 13.58 20.62 3.99
C ARG A 611 12.45 21.64 3.96
N ALA A 612 12.39 22.51 4.97
CA ALA A 612 11.42 23.59 5.07
C ALA A 612 11.79 24.85 4.23
N GLY A 613 12.96 24.88 3.60
CA GLY A 613 13.47 26.05 2.89
C GLY A 613 13.86 27.20 3.81
N LEU A 614 14.16 26.92 5.07
CA LEU A 614 14.58 27.89 6.08
C LEU A 614 16.11 27.98 6.15
N ASP A 615 16.61 29.11 6.68
CA ASP A 615 18.04 29.37 6.81
C ASP A 615 18.71 28.34 7.75
N PRO A 616 19.69 27.59 7.26
CA PRO A 616 20.43 26.63 8.09
C PRO A 616 21.23 27.27 9.24
N ASP A 617 21.56 28.54 9.15
CA ASP A 617 22.32 29.27 10.20
C ASP A 617 21.53 29.39 11.50
N LEU A 618 20.20 29.26 11.44
CA LEU A 618 19.29 29.20 12.61
C LEU A 618 19.46 27.92 13.47
N GLN A 619 20.23 26.94 13.03
CA GLN A 619 20.32 25.63 13.70
C GLN A 619 20.74 25.72 15.18
N ASN A 620 21.63 26.65 15.53
CA ASN A 620 22.10 26.82 16.91
C ASN A 620 21.06 27.49 17.81
N ASP A 621 20.34 28.47 17.27
CA ASP A 621 19.28 29.18 18.00
C ASP A 621 18.10 28.22 18.23
N VAL A 622 17.74 27.39 17.22
CA VAL A 622 16.73 26.35 17.34
C VAL A 622 17.14 25.29 18.36
N LEU A 623 18.39 24.82 18.33
CA LEU A 623 18.89 23.86 19.34
C LEU A 623 18.78 24.43 20.75
N THR A 624 19.27 25.65 20.97
CA THR A 624 19.23 26.32 22.27
C THR A 624 17.77 26.51 22.73
N GLY A 625 16.90 26.92 21.83
CA GLY A 625 15.48 27.11 22.12
C GLY A 625 14.77 25.81 22.48
N LEU A 626 15.01 24.72 21.75
CA LEU A 626 14.41 23.43 22.07
C LEU A 626 14.95 22.83 23.38
N GLU A 627 16.24 23.03 23.66
CA GLU A 627 16.80 22.62 24.96
C GLU A 627 16.15 23.39 26.11
N GLN A 628 15.91 24.71 25.96
CA GLN A 628 15.16 25.48 26.96
C GLN A 628 13.74 24.98 27.13
N VAL A 629 13.05 24.69 26.02
CA VAL A 629 11.70 24.09 26.08
C VAL A 629 11.70 22.80 26.90
N LEU A 630 12.59 21.87 26.60
CA LEU A 630 12.65 20.57 27.26
C LEU A 630 13.05 20.66 28.74
N GLN A 631 13.90 21.64 29.11
CA GLN A 631 14.37 21.85 30.49
C GLN A 631 13.39 22.65 31.34
N THR A 632 12.37 23.27 30.73
CA THR A 632 11.39 24.07 31.46
C THR A 632 10.53 23.18 32.37
N PRO A 633 10.48 23.42 33.69
CA PRO A 633 9.57 22.71 34.59
C PRO A 633 8.11 22.95 34.17
N LEU A 634 7.30 21.93 34.06
CA LEU A 634 5.92 22.05 33.57
C LEU A 634 5.01 22.80 34.57
N GLY A 635 5.23 22.65 35.84
CA GLY A 635 4.44 23.35 36.88
C GLY A 635 3.08 22.72 37.14
N GLY A 636 2.24 23.37 37.93
CA GLY A 636 0.91 22.90 38.30
C GLY A 636 0.92 21.49 38.89
N PRO A 637 0.04 20.59 38.43
CA PRO A 637 -0.01 19.19 38.90
C PRO A 637 1.26 18.38 38.61
N LEU A 638 2.08 18.82 37.64
CA LEU A 638 3.34 18.16 37.27
C LEU A 638 4.56 18.72 38.03
N GLY A 639 4.41 19.82 38.74
CA GLY A 639 5.43 20.41 39.59
C GLY A 639 6.76 20.65 38.84
N ALA A 640 7.85 20.15 39.38
CA ALA A 640 9.19 20.33 38.83
C ALA A 640 9.55 19.36 37.70
N LEU A 641 8.61 18.56 37.20
CA LEU A 641 8.86 17.68 36.06
C LEU A 641 9.18 18.50 34.81
N SER A 642 10.28 18.17 34.14
CA SER A 642 10.66 18.70 32.84
C SER A 642 10.75 17.58 31.81
N LEU A 643 10.55 17.92 30.52
CA LEU A 643 10.44 16.91 29.47
C LEU A 643 11.75 16.17 29.19
N ASP A 644 12.90 16.80 29.45
CA ASP A 644 14.23 16.19 29.33
C ASP A 644 14.47 15.03 30.31
N ARG A 645 13.63 14.91 31.33
CA ARG A 645 13.67 13.80 32.32
C ARG A 645 12.82 12.61 31.92
N LEU A 646 12.02 12.72 30.86
CA LEU A 646 11.19 11.61 30.38
C LEU A 646 12.00 10.64 29.52
N GLY A 647 12.04 9.39 29.93
CA GLY A 647 12.66 8.34 29.13
C GLY A 647 11.86 7.98 27.87
N PRO A 648 12.48 7.32 26.88
CA PRO A 648 11.81 6.92 25.63
C PRO A 648 10.56 6.05 25.84
N HIS A 649 10.52 5.27 26.92
CA HIS A 649 9.38 4.38 27.26
C HIS A 649 8.21 5.10 27.95
N GLN A 650 8.40 6.35 28.33
CA GLN A 650 7.40 7.16 29.01
C GLN A 650 6.70 8.15 28.09
N ARG A 651 7.04 8.15 26.79
CA ARG A 651 6.49 9.07 25.81
C ARG A 651 6.16 8.41 24.48
N LEU A 652 5.14 8.92 23.84
CA LEU A 652 4.69 8.52 22.50
C LEU A 652 4.52 9.80 21.66
N PRO A 653 5.48 10.13 20.79
CA PRO A 653 5.33 11.25 19.88
C PRO A 653 4.33 10.90 18.75
N GLU A 654 3.63 11.89 18.23
CA GLU A 654 2.73 11.79 17.07
C GLU A 654 1.73 10.62 17.15
N LEU A 655 0.99 10.54 18.26
CA LEU A 655 -0.04 9.52 18.40
C LEU A 655 -1.26 9.83 17.52
N SER A 656 -1.31 9.22 16.35
CA SER A 656 -2.45 9.34 15.44
C SER A 656 -3.67 8.58 15.95
N PHE A 657 -4.86 9.14 15.73
CA PHE A 657 -6.13 8.52 16.10
C PHE A 657 -7.20 8.68 15.03
N ASP A 658 -8.07 7.67 14.96
CA ASP A 658 -9.33 7.70 14.23
C ASP A 658 -10.46 7.38 15.21
N LEU A 659 -11.22 8.38 15.62
CA LEU A 659 -12.33 8.20 16.53
C LEU A 659 -13.63 8.04 15.76
N PRO A 660 -14.40 6.96 15.96
CA PRO A 660 -15.74 6.86 15.40
C PRO A 660 -16.66 7.89 16.04
N VAL A 661 -17.40 8.62 15.20
CA VAL A 661 -18.38 9.63 15.59
C VAL A 661 -19.75 9.23 15.04
N GLN A 662 -20.71 8.96 15.90
CA GLN A 662 -22.05 8.54 15.45
C GLN A 662 -22.83 9.71 14.84
N HIS A 663 -22.95 10.81 15.56
CA HIS A 663 -23.50 12.07 15.10
C HIS A 663 -23.28 13.12 16.19
N VAL A 664 -22.43 14.09 15.92
CA VAL A 664 -22.12 15.18 16.85
C VAL A 664 -22.50 16.52 16.25
N ARG A 665 -23.12 17.38 17.04
CA ARG A 665 -23.48 18.75 16.69
C ARG A 665 -22.84 19.72 17.67
N THR A 666 -22.70 20.97 17.28
CA THR A 666 -22.20 22.06 18.14
C THR A 666 -22.89 22.08 19.50
N ALA A 667 -24.22 21.92 19.55
CA ALA A 667 -24.99 21.93 20.79
C ALA A 667 -24.58 20.80 21.76
N ASP A 668 -24.21 19.64 21.24
CA ASP A 668 -23.79 18.48 22.01
C ASP A 668 -22.43 18.74 22.67
N LEU A 669 -21.50 19.40 21.95
CA LEU A 669 -20.21 19.83 22.46
C LEU A 669 -20.33 20.94 23.51
N VAL A 670 -21.19 21.95 23.25
CA VAL A 670 -21.45 23.04 24.21
C VAL A 670 -22.03 22.48 25.52
N ALA A 671 -22.96 21.54 25.43
CA ALA A 671 -23.51 20.86 26.59
C ALA A 671 -22.44 20.09 27.39
N ALA A 672 -21.53 19.42 26.69
CA ALA A 672 -20.42 18.70 27.33
C ALA A 672 -19.43 19.64 28.02
N PHE A 673 -19.08 20.78 27.41
CA PHE A 673 -18.26 21.81 28.03
C PHE A 673 -18.92 22.48 29.25
N GLY A 674 -20.25 22.42 29.34
CA GLY A 674 -21.01 22.84 30.52
C GLY A 674 -20.83 21.91 31.74
N CYS A 675 -20.40 20.68 31.55
CA CYS A 675 -19.96 19.81 32.63
C CYS A 675 -18.61 20.33 33.17
N ASP A 676 -18.38 20.26 34.48
CA ASP A 676 -17.20 20.86 35.12
C ASP A 676 -17.01 22.34 34.72
N ALA A 677 -18.08 23.13 34.81
CA ALA A 677 -18.10 24.53 34.37
C ALA A 677 -17.06 25.44 35.06
N GLU A 678 -16.62 25.07 36.25
CA GLU A 678 -15.58 25.76 37.04
C GLU A 678 -14.15 25.40 36.58
N ALA A 679 -13.98 24.30 35.86
CA ALA A 679 -12.69 23.96 35.25
C ALA A 679 -12.35 24.98 34.14
N ARG A 680 -11.07 25.27 33.96
CA ARG A 680 -10.59 26.22 32.98
C ARG A 680 -11.24 25.96 31.60
N PHE A 681 -11.55 27.01 30.87
CA PHE A 681 -12.25 26.97 29.56
C PHE A 681 -13.68 26.36 29.62
N GLY A 682 -14.30 26.20 30.75
CA GLY A 682 -15.70 25.76 30.84
C GLY A 682 -16.65 26.87 30.38
N ARG A 683 -16.90 27.85 31.28
CA ARG A 683 -17.83 28.96 31.00
C ARG A 683 -17.27 29.96 30.00
N THR A 684 -15.98 30.21 30.01
CA THR A 684 -15.31 31.21 29.16
C THR A 684 -15.27 30.78 27.69
N TYR A 685 -15.16 29.47 27.41
CA TYR A 685 -15.08 28.98 26.04
C TYR A 685 -16.43 28.65 25.40
N SER A 686 -17.46 28.35 26.19
CA SER A 686 -18.77 27.95 25.66
C SER A 686 -19.39 28.90 24.61
N PRO A 687 -19.27 30.26 24.75
CA PRO A 687 -19.77 31.17 23.73
C PRO A 687 -19.03 31.07 22.40
N ALA A 688 -17.70 30.95 22.41
CA ALA A 688 -16.86 30.77 21.22
C ALA A 688 -17.15 29.43 20.54
N LEU A 689 -17.33 28.37 21.32
CA LEU A 689 -17.69 27.05 20.78
C LEU A 689 -19.08 27.07 20.12
N ALA A 690 -20.05 27.82 20.69
CA ALA A 690 -21.39 27.94 20.13
C ALA A 690 -21.45 28.63 18.75
N SER A 691 -20.42 29.41 18.38
CA SER A 691 -20.34 30.07 17.07
C SER A 691 -19.93 29.08 15.94
N LEU A 692 -19.36 27.93 16.28
CA LEU A 692 -18.97 26.93 15.28
C LEU A 692 -20.20 26.19 14.71
N SER A 693 -20.14 25.82 13.44
CA SER A 693 -21.19 25.09 12.73
C SER A 693 -20.85 23.60 12.56
N ILE A 694 -20.69 22.88 13.67
CA ILE A 694 -20.31 21.47 13.66
C ILE A 694 -21.54 20.59 13.50
N ASN A 695 -21.52 19.75 12.48
CA ASN A 695 -22.47 18.66 12.24
C ASN A 695 -21.73 17.52 11.55
N SER A 696 -21.25 16.54 12.31
CA SER A 696 -20.32 15.53 11.83
C SER A 696 -20.75 14.13 12.21
N ARG A 697 -20.53 13.19 11.28
CA ARG A 697 -20.80 11.77 11.43
C ARG A 697 -19.75 10.98 10.65
N GLY A 698 -19.23 9.90 11.21
CA GLY A 698 -18.20 9.06 10.57
C GLY A 698 -16.97 8.92 11.43
N PHE A 699 -15.85 9.52 11.05
CA PHE A 699 -14.61 9.49 11.82
C PHE A 699 -14.06 10.89 12.06
N LEU A 700 -13.60 11.12 13.28
CA LEU A 700 -12.76 12.26 13.64
C LEU A 700 -11.31 11.77 13.67
N THR A 701 -10.48 12.35 12.82
CA THR A 701 -9.06 11.98 12.67
C THR A 701 -8.16 13.08 13.17
N GLY A 702 -7.03 12.73 13.77
CA GLY A 702 -6.04 13.70 14.24
C GLY A 702 -4.76 13.02 14.72
N SER A 703 -3.78 13.82 15.09
CA SER A 703 -2.55 13.38 15.74
C SER A 703 -2.31 14.20 17.00
N ILE A 704 -1.87 13.55 18.06
CA ILE A 704 -1.45 14.19 19.31
C ILE A 704 0.07 14.32 19.26
N ASP A 705 0.59 15.52 19.35
CA ASP A 705 2.04 15.78 19.21
C ASP A 705 2.88 14.95 20.18
N LEU A 706 2.44 14.88 21.44
CA LEU A 706 3.11 14.06 22.44
C LEU A 706 2.13 13.53 23.49
N VAL A 707 2.17 12.25 23.73
CA VAL A 707 1.57 11.62 24.92
C VAL A 707 2.69 11.16 25.83
N PHE A 708 2.64 11.49 27.11
CA PHE A 708 3.65 11.07 28.07
C PHE A 708 3.04 10.59 29.39
N GLN A 709 3.80 9.73 30.10
CA GLN A 709 3.44 9.25 31.42
C GLN A 709 4.27 9.96 32.47
N ASP A 710 3.60 10.63 33.42
CA ASP A 710 4.25 11.21 34.59
C ASP A 710 4.91 10.11 35.45
N PRO A 711 6.23 10.18 35.65
CA PRO A 711 6.94 9.15 36.40
C PRO A 711 6.55 9.06 37.90
N HIS A 712 5.98 10.12 38.49
CA HIS A 712 5.63 10.17 39.91
C HIS A 712 4.26 9.58 40.20
N HIS A 713 3.24 9.95 39.38
CA HIS A 713 1.85 9.54 39.60
C HIS A 713 1.37 8.48 38.61
N GLN A 714 2.22 8.12 37.65
CA GLN A 714 1.92 7.13 36.57
C GLN A 714 0.68 7.48 35.75
N ARG A 715 0.33 8.78 35.67
CA ARG A 715 -0.79 9.31 34.86
C ARG A 715 -0.33 9.72 33.48
N TRP A 716 -1.19 9.49 32.51
CA TRP A 716 -0.95 9.84 31.12
C TRP A 716 -1.46 11.24 30.80
N TRP A 717 -0.62 12.03 30.13
CA TRP A 717 -0.86 13.40 29.74
C TRP A 717 -0.79 13.56 28.23
N VAL A 718 -1.63 14.45 27.66
CA VAL A 718 -1.47 14.92 26.27
C VAL A 718 -0.72 16.23 26.27
N LEU A 719 0.16 16.42 25.29
CA LEU A 719 0.89 17.68 25.12
C LEU A 719 0.83 18.07 23.66
N ASP A 720 0.70 19.38 23.45
CA ASP A 720 0.62 19.99 22.13
C ASP A 720 1.59 21.18 22.03
N TRP A 721 2.33 21.23 20.93
CA TRP A 721 3.32 22.27 20.67
C TRP A 721 2.68 23.42 19.92
N LYS A 722 2.94 24.65 20.37
CA LYS A 722 2.45 25.87 19.71
C LYS A 722 3.60 26.81 19.36
N SER A 723 3.69 27.17 18.09
CA SER A 723 4.68 28.11 17.58
C SER A 723 4.18 29.56 17.46
N ASN A 724 2.95 29.85 17.95
CA ASN A 724 2.32 31.17 17.94
C ASN A 724 3.28 32.24 18.44
N TRP A 725 3.30 33.39 17.72
CA TRP A 725 4.13 34.52 18.06
C TRP A 725 3.27 35.59 18.75
N ILE A 726 3.51 35.87 20.03
CA ILE A 726 2.77 36.85 20.86
C ILE A 726 3.62 38.05 21.21
N GLY A 727 4.79 38.19 20.61
CA GLY A 727 5.75 39.25 20.90
C GLY A 727 5.34 40.61 20.35
N GLU A 728 6.14 41.65 20.69
CA GLU A 728 5.92 43.02 20.27
C GLU A 728 6.59 43.31 18.89
N ARG A 729 5.82 43.95 17.98
CA ARG A 729 6.37 44.46 16.71
C ARG A 729 7.07 45.79 16.97
N ARG A 730 8.35 45.92 16.56
CA ARG A 730 9.05 47.15 16.55
C ARG A 730 8.93 47.82 15.17
N THR A 731 8.78 49.16 15.18
CA THR A 731 8.74 49.96 13.95
C THR A 731 10.15 50.12 13.38
N GLY A 732 10.36 49.71 12.13
CA GLY A 732 11.64 49.81 11.42
C GLY A 732 12.27 48.46 11.12
N ALA A 733 13.56 48.42 10.77
CA ALA A 733 14.30 47.20 10.45
C ALA A 733 14.73 46.36 11.67
N GLU A 734 14.35 46.74 12.89
CA GLU A 734 14.69 45.98 14.09
C GLU A 734 13.82 44.76 14.25
N PRO A 735 14.40 43.61 14.63
CA PRO A 735 13.63 42.41 14.94
C PRO A 735 12.67 42.65 16.09
N GLY A 736 11.43 42.14 16.01
CA GLY A 736 10.48 42.26 17.08
C GLY A 736 10.94 41.51 18.33
N LEU A 737 10.49 41.96 19.51
CA LEU A 737 10.75 41.26 20.80
C LEU A 737 9.80 40.08 20.95
N CYS A 738 10.35 38.92 21.27
CA CYS A 738 9.57 37.73 21.56
C CYS A 738 10.31 36.81 22.54
N GLY A 739 9.77 36.68 23.73
CA GLY A 739 10.36 35.83 24.78
C GLY A 739 9.37 35.56 25.90
N PRO A 740 9.78 34.86 26.97
CA PRO A 740 8.90 34.41 28.06
C PRO A 740 8.04 35.52 28.66
N HIS A 741 8.54 36.74 28.68
CA HIS A 741 7.80 37.92 29.17
C HIS A 741 6.44 38.11 28.48
N HIS A 742 6.34 37.81 27.19
CA HIS A 742 5.14 38.03 26.39
C HIS A 742 4.10 36.91 26.53
N TYR A 743 4.47 35.78 27.13
CA TYR A 743 3.63 34.58 27.26
C TYR A 743 3.07 34.44 28.67
N SER A 744 2.40 35.50 29.15
CA SER A 744 1.66 35.46 30.42
C SER A 744 0.48 34.49 30.31
N GLN A 745 -0.07 34.03 31.45
CA GLN A 745 -1.24 33.15 31.48
C GLN A 745 -2.43 33.75 30.75
N GLU A 746 -2.64 35.06 30.88
CA GLU A 746 -3.73 35.79 30.22
C GLU A 746 -3.53 35.87 28.70
N ALA A 747 -2.32 36.21 28.25
CA ALA A 747 -2.01 36.28 26.82
C ALA A 747 -2.13 34.92 26.14
N MET A 748 -1.68 33.83 26.76
CA MET A 748 -1.83 32.49 26.28
C MET A 748 -3.29 32.03 26.28
N GLU A 749 -4.08 32.40 27.31
CA GLU A 749 -5.51 32.08 27.39
C GLU A 749 -6.30 32.72 26.25
N GLU A 750 -5.97 33.97 25.91
CA GLU A 750 -6.55 34.66 24.76
C GLU A 750 -6.26 33.92 23.44
N GLN A 751 -5.02 33.45 23.27
CA GLN A 751 -4.66 32.63 22.09
C GLN A 751 -5.41 31.29 22.08
N MET A 752 -5.52 30.62 23.24
CA MET A 752 -6.28 29.37 23.36
C MET A 752 -7.72 29.57 22.92
N LEU A 753 -8.38 30.64 23.37
CA LEU A 753 -9.79 30.93 23.04
C LEU A 753 -9.96 31.31 21.57
N HIS A 754 -9.07 32.16 21.05
CA HIS A 754 -9.12 32.66 19.67
C HIS A 754 -8.99 31.52 18.64
N HIS A 755 -8.10 30.56 18.89
CA HIS A 755 -7.81 29.45 17.97
C HIS A 755 -8.60 28.18 18.33
N HIS A 756 -9.56 28.22 19.22
CA HIS A 756 -10.34 27.07 19.66
C HIS A 756 -9.53 25.90 20.24
N TYR A 757 -8.28 26.11 20.68
CA TYR A 757 -7.42 25.07 21.26
C TYR A 757 -8.04 24.30 22.45
N PRO A 758 -8.96 24.89 23.27
CA PRO A 758 -9.65 24.11 24.28
C PRO A 758 -10.44 22.92 23.70
N LEU A 759 -11.06 23.07 22.51
CA LEU A 759 -11.72 21.94 21.83
C LEU A 759 -10.71 20.87 21.45
N GLN A 760 -9.58 21.26 20.84
CA GLN A 760 -8.50 20.35 20.46
C GLN A 760 -8.01 19.54 21.67
N ALA A 761 -7.66 20.22 22.78
CA ALA A 761 -7.17 19.57 23.99
C ALA A 761 -8.13 18.49 24.52
N HIS A 762 -9.41 18.80 24.52
CA HIS A 762 -10.42 17.87 25.06
C HIS A 762 -10.70 16.70 24.11
N LEU A 763 -10.64 16.93 22.79
CA LEU A 763 -10.72 15.84 21.81
C LEU A 763 -9.52 14.89 21.93
N TYR A 764 -8.33 15.44 22.16
CA TYR A 764 -7.12 14.64 22.41
C TYR A 764 -7.22 13.83 23.71
N LEU A 765 -7.79 14.41 24.76
CA LEU A 765 -8.05 13.67 26.01
C LEU A 765 -9.08 12.55 25.81
N VAL A 766 -10.13 12.76 25.00
CA VAL A 766 -11.08 11.69 24.65
C VAL A 766 -10.38 10.59 23.83
N ALA A 767 -9.52 10.97 22.88
CA ALA A 767 -8.74 10.01 22.12
C ALA A 767 -7.85 9.17 23.02
N LEU A 768 -7.11 9.81 23.93
CA LEU A 768 -6.28 9.13 24.90
C LEU A 768 -7.12 8.26 25.87
N HIS A 769 -8.26 8.77 26.36
CA HIS A 769 -9.19 8.02 27.20
C HIS A 769 -9.64 6.71 26.54
N ARG A 770 -10.10 6.76 25.28
CA ARG A 770 -10.49 5.58 24.51
C ARG A 770 -9.31 4.65 24.25
N HIS A 771 -8.14 5.20 23.95
CA HIS A 771 -6.92 4.43 23.74
C HIS A 771 -6.50 3.66 24.99
N LEU A 772 -6.46 4.31 26.15
CA LEU A 772 -6.09 3.68 27.41
C LEU A 772 -7.12 2.63 27.83
N ARG A 773 -8.42 2.90 27.68
CA ARG A 773 -9.49 1.94 27.94
C ARG A 773 -9.36 0.67 27.10
N TRP A 774 -8.89 0.80 25.86
CA TRP A 774 -8.61 -0.34 25.00
C TRP A 774 -7.33 -1.09 25.39
N ARG A 775 -6.31 -0.39 25.89
CA ARG A 775 -4.98 -0.94 26.11
C ARG A 775 -4.75 -1.47 27.53
N LEU A 776 -5.40 -0.89 28.53
CA LEU A 776 -5.20 -1.23 29.95
C LEU A 776 -6.39 -2.03 30.44
N PRO A 777 -6.19 -3.29 30.94
CA PRO A 777 -7.29 -4.13 31.43
C PRO A 777 -8.03 -3.54 32.61
N ASP A 778 -7.31 -2.87 33.52
CA ASP A 778 -7.86 -2.25 34.76
C ASP A 778 -7.90 -0.72 34.63
N TYR A 779 -8.28 -0.22 33.45
CA TYR A 779 -8.30 1.21 33.22
C TYR A 779 -9.34 1.94 34.07
N ASP A 780 -8.85 2.91 34.83
CA ASP A 780 -9.66 3.84 35.63
C ASP A 780 -9.24 5.28 35.27
N PRO A 781 -10.12 6.10 34.71
CA PRO A 781 -9.78 7.47 34.31
C PRO A 781 -9.30 8.35 35.46
N GLU A 782 -9.76 8.12 36.71
CA GLU A 782 -9.32 8.89 37.87
C GLU A 782 -7.85 8.59 38.22
N GLN A 783 -7.38 7.39 37.92
CA GLN A 783 -6.02 6.97 38.27
C GLN A 783 -5.05 7.14 37.08
N HIS A 784 -5.52 6.97 35.87
CA HIS A 784 -4.65 6.86 34.70
C HIS A 784 -4.61 8.12 33.81
N LEU A 785 -5.67 8.96 33.79
CA LEU A 785 -5.63 10.23 33.07
C LEU A 785 -5.08 11.35 33.95
N GLY A 786 -4.11 12.10 33.40
CA GLY A 786 -3.53 13.26 34.06
C GLY A 786 -4.19 14.57 33.67
N GLY A 787 -4.11 14.90 32.39
CA GLY A 787 -4.60 16.17 31.86
C GLY A 787 -3.94 16.54 30.53
N TYR A 788 -3.87 17.82 30.25
CA TYR A 788 -3.25 18.34 29.06
C TYR A 788 -2.24 19.46 29.30
N VAL A 789 -1.26 19.57 28.42
CA VAL A 789 -0.22 20.60 28.44
C VAL A 789 -0.18 21.28 27.07
N TYR A 790 -0.24 22.61 27.04
CA TYR A 790 0.04 23.40 25.85
C TYR A 790 1.36 24.14 26.07
N CYS A 791 2.34 23.87 25.19
CA CYS A 791 3.66 24.47 25.23
C CYS A 791 3.81 25.49 24.08
N PHE A 792 3.82 26.77 24.43
CA PHE A 792 4.16 27.86 23.51
C PHE A 792 5.68 27.98 23.41
N LEU A 793 6.27 27.35 22.41
CA LEU A 793 7.71 27.11 22.27
C LEU A 793 8.57 28.38 22.46
N ARG A 794 8.11 29.54 21.99
CA ARG A 794 8.83 30.82 22.07
C ARG A 794 8.80 31.45 23.44
N GLY A 795 7.89 31.01 24.31
CA GLY A 795 7.64 31.51 25.66
C GLY A 795 8.24 30.68 26.80
N MET A 796 8.89 29.57 26.50
CA MET A 796 9.41 28.65 27.50
C MET A 796 10.76 29.16 28.05
N PRO A 797 10.89 29.36 29.39
CA PRO A 797 12.04 30.07 29.97
C PRO A 797 13.28 29.21 30.29
N GLY A 798 13.22 27.89 30.10
CA GLY A 798 14.30 26.96 30.49
C GLY A 798 14.24 26.56 31.96
N ALA A 799 15.38 26.16 32.51
CA ALA A 799 15.49 25.62 33.86
C ALA A 799 15.30 26.67 34.99
N VAL A 800 14.97 27.91 34.66
CA VAL A 800 14.78 28.99 35.62
C VAL A 800 13.48 28.79 36.40
N ILE A 801 13.54 28.52 37.68
CA ILE A 801 12.41 28.43 38.61
C ILE A 801 12.25 29.81 39.27
N ALA A 802 11.21 30.55 38.86
CA ALA A 802 10.86 31.78 39.47
C ALA A 802 10.08 31.49 40.70
N SER A 803 10.26 31.36 41.80
CA SER A 803 9.49 31.20 43.06
C SER A 803 8.61 29.90 43.17
N PRO A 804 8.63 29.21 44.29
CA PRO A 804 7.76 28.03 44.54
C PRO A 804 6.24 28.34 44.57
N GLU A 805 5.87 29.62 44.59
CA GLU A 805 4.47 30.07 44.65
C GLU A 805 3.83 30.24 43.26
N ASP A 806 4.62 30.26 42.18
CA ASP A 806 4.09 30.35 40.84
C ASP A 806 3.76 28.96 40.30
N ALA A 807 2.51 28.55 40.44
CA ALA A 807 2.04 27.22 40.09
C ALA A 807 2.30 26.84 38.63
N VAL A 808 2.21 27.78 37.67
CA VAL A 808 2.53 27.59 36.25
C VAL A 808 3.14 28.89 35.70
N GLY A 809 4.39 28.83 35.19
CA GLY A 809 5.08 30.02 34.65
C GLY A 809 4.71 30.32 33.20
N PRO A 810 5.41 31.28 32.53
CA PRO A 810 5.15 31.66 31.15
C PRO A 810 5.42 30.52 30.17
N GLY A 811 4.81 30.60 29.00
CA GLY A 811 5.02 29.70 27.88
C GLY A 811 4.30 28.34 27.98
N ARG A 812 3.53 28.07 29.03
CA ARG A 812 2.82 26.82 29.20
C ARG A 812 1.49 26.97 29.92
N ILE A 813 0.52 26.15 29.51
CA ILE A 813 -0.76 25.94 30.18
C ILE A 813 -0.81 24.47 30.57
N VAL A 814 -1.03 24.19 31.85
CA VAL A 814 -1.07 22.83 32.39
C VAL A 814 -2.35 22.66 33.20
N GLU A 815 -3.24 21.80 32.75
CA GLU A 815 -4.55 21.61 33.39
C GLU A 815 -4.81 20.12 33.67
N PRO A 816 -5.31 19.79 34.86
CA PRO A 816 -5.78 18.47 35.15
C PRO A 816 -7.01 18.11 34.32
N VAL A 817 -7.23 16.82 34.12
CA VAL A 817 -8.36 16.30 33.32
C VAL A 817 -9.70 16.65 33.97
N PRO A 818 -10.63 17.32 33.28
CA PRO A 818 -12.00 17.53 33.74
C PRO A 818 -12.84 16.29 33.43
N LEU A 819 -12.87 15.32 34.33
CA LEU A 819 -13.38 13.96 34.07
C LEU A 819 -14.84 13.92 33.63
N ASN A 820 -15.73 14.75 34.25
CA ASN A 820 -17.14 14.77 33.85
C ASN A 820 -17.32 15.35 32.45
N ARG A 821 -16.49 16.33 32.05
CA ARG A 821 -16.48 16.90 30.71
C ARG A 821 -16.00 15.89 29.70
N ILE A 822 -14.93 15.16 29.98
CA ILE A 822 -14.41 14.10 29.10
C ILE A 822 -15.45 13.00 28.93
N ALA A 823 -16.07 12.54 29.99
CA ALA A 823 -17.15 11.55 29.90
C ALA A 823 -18.36 12.04 29.10
N ALA A 824 -18.69 13.34 29.21
CA ALA A 824 -19.78 13.94 28.42
C ALA A 824 -19.42 14.05 26.93
N LEU A 825 -18.17 14.41 26.62
CA LEU A 825 -17.66 14.47 25.24
C LEU A 825 -17.56 13.06 24.61
N ASP A 826 -17.11 12.06 25.37
CA ASP A 826 -17.04 10.67 24.90
C ASP A 826 -18.43 10.15 24.51
N ARG A 827 -19.46 10.45 25.34
CA ARG A 827 -20.87 10.13 25.00
C ARG A 827 -21.40 10.94 23.81
N ALA A 828 -21.07 12.23 23.72
CA ALA A 828 -21.49 13.08 22.61
C ALA A 828 -20.91 12.59 21.26
N LEU A 829 -19.70 12.06 21.25
CA LEU A 829 -19.07 11.46 20.08
C LEU A 829 -19.60 10.05 19.76
N GLY A 830 -20.36 9.45 20.66
CA GLY A 830 -20.89 8.10 20.55
C GLY A 830 -19.95 7.07 21.23
N GLU A 831 -20.41 6.52 22.36
CA GLU A 831 -19.68 5.46 23.06
C GLU A 831 -19.44 4.26 22.14
N VAL A 832 -18.22 3.82 22.04
CA VAL A 832 -17.91 2.50 21.53
C VAL A 832 -18.20 1.51 22.65
N THR A 833 -19.37 0.87 22.63
CA THR A 833 -19.62 -0.32 23.46
C THR A 833 -18.59 -1.37 23.05
N ALA A 834 -17.74 -1.79 24.00
CA ALA A 834 -16.69 -2.79 23.84
C ALA A 834 -17.25 -4.14 23.41
#